data_e3cd888343f2fa93882e0875ce48d572
#
_entry.id   e3cd888343f2fa93882e0875ce48d572
#
_cell.length_a   1.000
_cell.length_b   1.000
_cell.length_c   1.000
_cell.angle_alpha   90.00
_cell.angle_beta   90.00
_cell.angle_gamma   90.00
#
_symmetry.space_group_name_H-M   'P 1'
#
loop_
_entity.id
_entity.type
_entity.pdbx_description
1 polymer ?
#
loop_
_entity_poly.entity_id
_entity_poly.type
_entity_poly.pdbx_seq_one_letter_code
_entity_poly.pdbx_strand_id
1 'polypeptide(L)'
;MASSGSFQNAFRTGYTLLVEWKVNSQSIADNTSSLTVTAYLVSGGSSYVINSSASKTVSLTINGTTYTKTASGLASLSGNQKKSLFAKTVTIAHGSDGSKSVAISCALDLEVTLSGTYWGTVRAPASGSATATLDTIPRATTPTTSGTWNVGNSVTISTPRASSAFTHTLQYSLNNSSWTNIATDVGTSTTWTLPSALATAKTNATSGTVYIRCITYNGSTNLGNKTITKAYSITSSYAAPSVTIAASQTNNASIAQYIRGRSSVTLKATATLKYSATAIKYVFNYGGTVKTVTSTSASASVTFTLPANAAASYAYSVTLTDSRGFTASASGTVSTIAYSAPVISSLNIVRGNYSSGTFTENSKGNSLRIIAAGTITSLSNANKKNYKIEYRLSNATSYTTLIDIKAASAYAVSVTEYTSAIFSENASYVIRFSLIDSFDSVSQIVDVPSQKVLMNFSANGKAMAIGGIASIDDALEIMLESYMTGGVRPMQIANGTDFDEIIKPGLYVGNASSGAFVNSPIDTGTFLLEVAAGGAEGQRFQRLSYCSKTAYRAYIRTYYQSGWGEWFPVEGFTTYSTTGYSGQIRHANGFMIQWGRVSIASDAANTTKTVVVNYPVPFTHAPITHAHPHTSAPTVVQVSAGTSSVDGFTIYHTRTNTTATWVSWIAVGRG
;
A
#
# COMPACT_ATOMS: atom_id res chain seq x y z
N MET A 1 -56.86 -2.05 4.54
CA MET A 1 -57.07 -3.50 4.41
C MET A 1 -58.33 -3.81 5.17
N ALA A 2 -59.12 -4.77 4.76
CA ALA A 2 -60.49 -4.91 5.29
C ALA A 2 -60.48 -5.77 6.55
N SER A 3 -61.04 -5.26 7.65
CA SER A 3 -61.36 -6.05 8.86
C SER A 3 -62.57 -6.96 8.63
N SER A 4 -63.27 -6.84 7.50
CA SER A 4 -64.40 -7.65 7.09
C SER A 4 -64.58 -7.62 5.58
N GLY A 5 -65.36 -8.52 5.06
CA GLY A 5 -65.71 -8.58 3.66
C GLY A 5 -66.76 -9.63 3.37
N SER A 6 -67.17 -9.72 2.14
CA SER A 6 -68.15 -10.69 1.72
C SER A 6 -67.90 -11.14 0.26
N PHE A 7 -68.45 -12.27 -0.05
CA PHE A 7 -68.59 -12.80 -1.42
C PHE A 7 -69.84 -13.62 -1.51
N GLN A 8 -70.36 -13.76 -2.73
CA GLN A 8 -71.64 -14.41 -2.90
C GLN A 8 -71.74 -15.16 -4.25
N ASN A 9 -72.71 -16.01 -4.33
CA ASN A 9 -73.19 -16.58 -5.58
C ASN A 9 -74.72 -16.39 -5.66
N ALA A 10 -75.14 -15.53 -6.55
CA ALA A 10 -76.56 -15.43 -6.96
C ALA A 10 -76.86 -16.61 -7.87
N PHE A 11 -77.05 -17.79 -7.31
CA PHE A 11 -77.16 -19.05 -8.07
C PHE A 11 -78.49 -19.13 -8.87
N ARG A 12 -79.42 -18.31 -8.54
CA ARG A 12 -80.67 -18.13 -9.26
C ARG A 12 -81.29 -16.72 -8.97
N THR A 13 -82.01 -16.16 -9.94
CA THR A 13 -82.68 -14.88 -9.72
C THR A 13 -83.49 -14.90 -8.40
N GLY A 14 -83.18 -13.96 -7.53
CA GLY A 14 -83.83 -13.80 -6.19
C GLY A 14 -83.24 -14.72 -5.11
N TYR A 15 -82.27 -15.57 -5.37
CA TYR A 15 -81.64 -16.43 -4.36
C TYR A 15 -80.10 -16.34 -4.40
N THR A 16 -79.57 -15.98 -3.25
CA THR A 16 -78.10 -15.80 -3.14
C THR A 16 -77.59 -16.57 -1.95
N LEU A 17 -76.50 -17.32 -2.16
CA LEU A 17 -75.68 -17.83 -1.10
C LEU A 17 -74.54 -16.77 -0.85
N LEU A 18 -74.66 -16.09 0.31
CA LEU A 18 -73.77 -15.01 0.75
C LEU A 18 -72.85 -15.52 1.85
N VAL A 19 -71.61 -15.22 1.77
CA VAL A 19 -70.64 -15.46 2.84
C VAL A 19 -70.04 -14.12 3.27
N GLU A 20 -70.14 -13.83 4.57
CA GLU A 20 -69.50 -12.69 5.19
C GLU A 20 -68.42 -13.17 6.13
N TRP A 21 -67.33 -12.43 6.18
CA TRP A 21 -66.29 -12.69 7.13
C TRP A 21 -65.88 -11.40 7.84
N LYS A 22 -65.43 -11.55 9.12
CA LYS A 22 -65.03 -10.44 9.98
C LYS A 22 -63.89 -10.89 10.89
N VAL A 23 -62.85 -10.08 10.97
CA VAL A 23 -61.83 -10.21 12.01
C VAL A 23 -62.35 -9.65 13.31
N ASN A 24 -62.41 -10.47 14.34
CA ASN A 24 -62.90 -10.09 15.67
C ASN A 24 -61.79 -9.42 16.50
N SER A 25 -60.58 -9.97 16.43
CA SER A 25 -59.41 -9.49 17.14
C SER A 25 -58.14 -10.02 16.50
N GLN A 26 -57.02 -9.34 16.77
CA GLN A 26 -55.70 -9.79 16.43
C GLN A 26 -54.81 -9.88 17.67
N SER A 27 -54.05 -10.95 17.80
CA SER A 27 -53.00 -11.08 18.81
C SER A 27 -51.64 -10.80 18.17
N ILE A 28 -51.02 -9.68 18.55
CA ILE A 28 -49.65 -9.35 18.12
C ILE A 28 -48.67 -10.37 18.71
N ALA A 29 -48.90 -10.82 19.94
CA ALA A 29 -48.05 -11.77 20.64
C ALA A 29 -48.02 -13.13 19.93
N ASP A 30 -49.20 -13.70 19.65
CA ASP A 30 -49.32 -15.03 19.06
C ASP A 30 -49.24 -15.01 17.52
N ASN A 31 -49.24 -13.82 16.91
CA ASN A 31 -49.28 -13.64 15.46
C ASN A 31 -50.51 -14.30 14.82
N THR A 32 -51.69 -14.10 15.44
CA THR A 32 -52.90 -14.74 15.02
C THR A 32 -54.06 -13.73 14.90
N SER A 33 -55.04 -14.05 14.05
CA SER A 33 -56.32 -13.35 13.99
C SER A 33 -57.45 -14.28 14.33
N SER A 34 -58.41 -13.78 15.11
CA SER A 34 -59.71 -14.45 15.30
C SER A 34 -60.62 -14.02 14.16
N LEU A 35 -61.03 -14.96 13.31
CA LEU A 35 -61.88 -14.74 12.12
C LEU A 35 -63.21 -15.46 12.28
N THR A 36 -64.30 -14.72 12.18
CA THR A 36 -65.64 -15.30 12.08
C THR A 36 -66.09 -15.26 10.61
N VAL A 37 -66.49 -16.38 10.10
CA VAL A 37 -67.09 -16.54 8.78
C VAL A 37 -68.53 -17.00 8.94
N THR A 38 -69.48 -16.31 8.31
CA THR A 38 -70.90 -16.64 8.40
C THR A 38 -71.47 -16.81 7.01
N ALA A 39 -72.12 -17.93 6.78
CA ALA A 39 -72.89 -18.20 5.57
C ALA A 39 -74.31 -17.83 5.73
N TYR A 40 -74.88 -17.18 4.75
CA TYR A 40 -76.26 -16.78 4.70
C TYR A 40 -76.87 -17.26 3.41
N LEU A 41 -78.19 -17.60 3.53
CA LEU A 41 -79.11 -17.73 2.40
C LEU A 41 -80.00 -16.46 2.33
N VAL A 42 -80.00 -15.81 1.19
CA VAL A 42 -80.58 -14.49 1.03
C VAL A 42 -81.68 -14.56 -0.05
N SER A 43 -82.85 -14.06 0.35
CA SER A 43 -83.99 -13.82 -0.59
C SER A 43 -83.96 -12.38 -1.10
N GLY A 44 -84.02 -12.21 -2.40
CA GLY A 44 -84.01 -10.90 -3.07
C GLY A 44 -85.36 -10.25 -3.23
N GLY A 45 -86.37 -10.79 -2.62
CA GLY A 45 -87.75 -10.26 -2.69
C GLY A 45 -88.80 -11.10 -1.95
N SER A 46 -89.96 -10.55 -1.73
CA SER A 46 -91.06 -11.21 -0.97
C SER A 46 -91.51 -12.54 -1.59
N SER A 47 -91.45 -12.69 -2.87
CA SER A 47 -91.87 -13.89 -3.60
C SER A 47 -90.82 -15.01 -3.66
N TYR A 48 -89.59 -14.75 -3.22
CA TYR A 48 -88.48 -15.75 -3.32
C TYR A 48 -88.37 -16.49 -1.96
N VAL A 49 -89.13 -17.59 -1.84
CA VAL A 49 -89.19 -18.42 -0.66
C VAL A 49 -88.70 -19.84 -0.94
N ILE A 50 -88.19 -20.51 0.09
CA ILE A 50 -87.84 -21.92 0.08
C ILE A 50 -88.51 -22.58 1.26
N ASN A 51 -89.43 -23.45 1.01
CA ASN A 51 -90.13 -24.24 2.02
C ASN A 51 -89.46 -25.63 2.10
N SER A 52 -88.50 -25.80 2.95
CA SER A 52 -87.82 -27.08 3.17
C SER A 52 -87.61 -27.37 4.62
N SER A 53 -88.30 -28.39 5.13
CA SER A 53 -88.16 -28.89 6.52
C SER A 53 -87.04 -29.97 6.60
N ALA A 54 -86.60 -30.42 5.45
CA ALA A 54 -85.55 -31.46 5.40
C ALA A 54 -84.25 -31.02 6.06
N SER A 55 -83.52 -31.98 6.61
CA SER A 55 -82.19 -31.76 7.13
C SER A 55 -81.27 -31.51 5.98
N LYS A 56 -80.51 -30.39 5.99
CA LYS A 56 -79.55 -29.95 5.01
C LYS A 56 -78.23 -29.66 5.65
N THR A 57 -77.16 -29.77 4.86
CA THR A 57 -75.78 -29.51 5.32
C THR A 57 -75.22 -28.26 4.65
N VAL A 58 -74.66 -27.41 5.44
CA VAL A 58 -73.80 -26.31 4.97
C VAL A 58 -72.35 -26.56 5.41
N SER A 59 -71.45 -26.36 4.51
CA SER A 59 -70.02 -26.53 4.74
C SER A 59 -69.29 -25.20 4.52
N LEU A 60 -68.53 -24.77 5.48
CA LEU A 60 -67.58 -23.64 5.36
C LEU A 60 -66.16 -24.19 5.32
N THR A 61 -65.43 -24.00 4.22
CA THR A 61 -64.00 -24.29 4.17
C THR A 61 -63.25 -22.99 4.39
N ILE A 62 -62.48 -22.93 5.49
CA ILE A 62 -61.72 -21.74 5.92
C ILE A 62 -60.26 -22.15 6.06
N ASN A 63 -59.39 -21.52 5.27
CA ASN A 63 -57.95 -21.79 5.28
C ASN A 63 -57.62 -23.30 5.12
N GLY A 64 -58.38 -23.99 4.24
CA GLY A 64 -58.20 -25.43 3.96
C GLY A 64 -58.92 -26.39 4.90
N THR A 65 -59.47 -25.91 6.02
CA THR A 65 -60.21 -26.76 6.96
C THR A 65 -61.74 -26.58 6.73
N THR A 66 -62.43 -27.70 6.57
CA THR A 66 -63.90 -27.71 6.37
C THR A 66 -64.64 -27.94 7.66
N TYR A 67 -65.58 -27.08 7.94
CA TYR A 67 -66.53 -27.14 9.06
C TYR A 67 -67.91 -27.32 8.50
N THR A 68 -68.70 -28.17 9.14
CA THR A 68 -70.04 -28.49 8.67
C THR A 68 -71.07 -28.25 9.73
N LYS A 69 -72.30 -27.91 9.32
CA LYS A 69 -73.48 -27.88 10.17
C LYS A 69 -74.64 -28.52 9.39
N THR A 70 -75.27 -29.50 10.00
CA THR A 70 -76.45 -30.17 9.46
C THR A 70 -77.64 -29.86 10.39
N ALA A 71 -78.77 -29.41 9.85
CA ALA A 71 -79.97 -29.15 10.62
C ALA A 71 -81.20 -29.22 9.73
N SER A 72 -82.33 -29.63 10.35
CA SER A 72 -83.68 -29.60 9.76
C SER A 72 -84.08 -28.16 9.49
N GLY A 73 -84.70 -27.92 8.33
CA GLY A 73 -85.19 -26.59 7.93
C GLY A 73 -84.01 -25.57 7.68
N LEU A 74 -82.77 -26.02 7.61
CA LEU A 74 -81.60 -25.16 7.39
C LEU A 74 -81.73 -24.35 6.11
N ALA A 75 -82.20 -24.97 5.02
CA ALA A 75 -82.40 -24.29 3.75
C ALA A 75 -83.74 -23.63 3.61
N SER A 76 -84.64 -23.65 4.62
CA SER A 76 -85.90 -22.88 4.62
C SER A 76 -85.61 -21.38 4.60
N LEU A 77 -86.27 -20.63 3.68
CA LEU A 77 -86.01 -19.20 3.48
C LEU A 77 -87.38 -18.48 3.26
N SER A 78 -87.60 -17.43 4.02
CA SER A 78 -88.72 -16.54 3.83
C SER A 78 -88.40 -15.42 2.84
N GLY A 79 -89.42 -14.82 2.22
CA GLY A 79 -89.24 -13.67 1.34
C GLY A 79 -88.57 -12.51 2.06
N ASN A 80 -87.70 -11.79 1.40
CA ASN A 80 -86.90 -10.70 1.93
C ASN A 80 -85.93 -11.10 3.10
N GLN A 81 -85.74 -12.37 3.34
CA GLN A 81 -84.95 -12.85 4.45
C GLN A 81 -83.44 -12.96 4.14
N LYS A 82 -82.60 -12.48 5.04
CA LYS A 82 -81.18 -12.86 5.13
C LYS A 82 -81.05 -13.84 6.31
N LYS A 83 -81.06 -15.13 5.99
CA LYS A 83 -81.02 -16.19 6.98
C LYS A 83 -79.61 -16.65 7.23
N SER A 84 -79.13 -16.58 8.47
CA SER A 84 -77.88 -17.18 8.86
C SER A 84 -77.97 -18.70 8.86
N LEU A 85 -77.14 -19.34 8.11
CA LEU A 85 -77.06 -20.80 7.99
C LEU A 85 -76.05 -21.37 9.02
N PHE A 86 -74.88 -20.84 9.01
CA PHE A 86 -73.75 -21.32 9.82
C PHE A 86 -72.70 -20.21 10.03
N ALA A 87 -72.28 -20.05 11.26
CA ALA A 87 -71.22 -19.18 11.66
C ALA A 87 -70.08 -20.03 12.30
N LYS A 88 -68.85 -19.78 11.91
CA LYS A 88 -67.70 -20.43 12.52
C LYS A 88 -66.61 -19.38 12.80
N THR A 89 -66.16 -19.37 14.05
CA THR A 89 -65.01 -18.60 14.44
C THR A 89 -63.79 -19.50 14.48
N VAL A 90 -62.70 -19.06 13.89
CA VAL A 90 -61.42 -19.79 13.80
C VAL A 90 -60.28 -18.86 14.16
N THR A 91 -59.25 -19.41 14.72
CA THR A 91 -57.95 -18.72 14.92
C THR A 91 -57.07 -18.99 13.72
N ILE A 92 -56.59 -17.95 13.06
CA ILE A 92 -55.78 -17.98 11.87
C ILE A 92 -54.37 -17.50 12.22
N ALA A 93 -53.38 -18.33 12.07
CA ALA A 93 -51.96 -17.95 12.17
C ALA A 93 -51.52 -17.18 10.90
N HIS A 94 -50.82 -16.06 11.10
CA HIS A 94 -50.24 -15.26 10.06
C HIS A 94 -48.82 -15.75 9.69
N GLY A 95 -48.29 -15.33 8.55
CA GLY A 95 -46.95 -15.54 8.15
C GLY A 95 -45.92 -14.86 9.08
N SER A 96 -44.67 -15.20 8.98
CA SER A 96 -43.61 -14.58 9.79
C SER A 96 -43.46 -13.07 9.58
N ASP A 97 -43.93 -12.55 8.46
CA ASP A 97 -44.03 -11.12 8.15
C ASP A 97 -45.29 -10.43 8.66
N GLY A 98 -46.18 -11.21 9.30
CA GLY A 98 -47.47 -10.75 9.82
C GLY A 98 -48.59 -10.69 8.78
N SER A 99 -48.33 -11.02 7.53
CA SER A 99 -49.35 -11.04 6.48
C SER A 99 -50.11 -12.35 6.47
N LYS A 100 -51.36 -12.31 6.00
CA LYS A 100 -52.18 -13.51 5.80
C LYS A 100 -53.28 -13.27 4.80
N SER A 101 -53.39 -14.19 3.87
CA SER A 101 -54.53 -14.36 3.01
C SER A 101 -55.20 -15.69 3.34
N VAL A 102 -56.49 -15.66 3.48
CA VAL A 102 -57.33 -16.81 3.88
C VAL A 102 -58.25 -17.17 2.72
N ALA A 103 -58.13 -18.38 2.23
CA ALA A 103 -59.08 -18.91 1.28
C ALA A 103 -60.35 -19.34 1.98
N ILE A 104 -61.53 -18.88 1.50
CA ILE A 104 -62.81 -19.18 2.08
C ILE A 104 -63.76 -19.65 0.97
N SER A 105 -64.46 -20.73 1.20
CA SER A 105 -65.52 -21.19 0.34
C SER A 105 -66.68 -21.79 1.16
N CYS A 106 -67.84 -21.77 0.61
CA CYS A 106 -69.06 -22.32 1.22
C CYS A 106 -69.73 -23.25 0.21
N ALA A 107 -70.25 -24.35 0.73
CA ALA A 107 -71.14 -25.22 -0.03
C ALA A 107 -72.39 -25.48 0.81
N LEU A 108 -73.54 -25.35 0.23
CA LEU A 108 -74.84 -25.69 0.79
C LEU A 108 -75.50 -26.80 -0.04
N ASP A 109 -75.67 -27.93 0.57
CA ASP A 109 -76.50 -29.01 -0.03
C ASP A 109 -77.96 -28.60 0.04
N LEU A 110 -78.32 -27.81 -0.98
CA LEU A 110 -79.64 -27.21 -1.07
C LEU A 110 -80.72 -28.25 -1.35
N GLU A 111 -80.47 -29.08 -2.36
CA GLU A 111 -81.35 -30.20 -2.78
C GLU A 111 -82.80 -29.83 -2.81
N VAL A 112 -83.12 -28.78 -3.54
CA VAL A 112 -84.50 -28.31 -3.73
C VAL A 112 -84.80 -28.04 -5.21
N THR A 113 -86.05 -28.17 -5.61
CA THR A 113 -86.54 -27.75 -6.94
C THR A 113 -87.12 -26.35 -6.84
N LEU A 114 -86.54 -25.40 -7.59
CA LEU A 114 -87.05 -24.01 -7.62
C LEU A 114 -87.52 -23.74 -9.05
N SER A 115 -88.89 -23.53 -9.15
CA SER A 115 -89.57 -23.29 -10.45
C SER A 115 -89.10 -24.28 -11.55
N GLY A 116 -89.23 -25.59 -11.24
CA GLY A 116 -88.88 -26.68 -12.17
C GLY A 116 -87.39 -27.04 -12.34
N THR A 117 -86.47 -26.27 -11.78
CA THR A 117 -85.00 -26.57 -11.86
C THR A 117 -84.53 -27.11 -10.51
N TYR A 118 -83.95 -28.30 -10.52
CA TYR A 118 -83.35 -28.90 -9.32
C TYR A 118 -82.01 -28.25 -9.02
N TRP A 119 -81.78 -27.84 -7.80
CA TRP A 119 -80.54 -27.29 -7.25
C TRP A 119 -79.98 -28.25 -6.21
N GLY A 120 -78.94 -28.92 -6.51
CA GLY A 120 -78.23 -29.82 -5.61
C GLY A 120 -77.33 -29.01 -4.65
N THR A 121 -75.99 -29.19 -4.77
CA THR A 121 -75.04 -28.40 -3.98
C THR A 121 -74.81 -27.03 -4.59
N VAL A 122 -75.06 -25.94 -3.91
CA VAL A 122 -74.78 -24.56 -4.26
C VAL A 122 -73.49 -24.12 -3.58
N ARG A 123 -72.62 -23.45 -4.31
CA ARG A 123 -71.31 -22.98 -3.81
C ARG A 123 -71.20 -21.48 -3.89
N ALA A 124 -70.51 -20.89 -2.91
CA ALA A 124 -70.05 -19.50 -2.91
C ALA A 124 -68.53 -19.47 -2.54
N PRO A 125 -67.67 -18.89 -3.45
CA PRO A 125 -68.01 -18.47 -4.78
C PRO A 125 -68.46 -19.66 -5.66
N ALA A 126 -69.01 -19.40 -6.81
CA ALA A 126 -69.55 -20.44 -7.68
C ALA A 126 -68.52 -21.52 -8.08
N SER A 127 -67.26 -21.15 -8.16
CA SER A 127 -66.12 -22.05 -8.35
C SER A 127 -64.93 -21.59 -7.47
N GLY A 128 -64.10 -22.55 -7.02
CA GLY A 128 -62.89 -22.27 -6.25
C GLY A 128 -63.17 -21.72 -4.84
N SER A 129 -62.38 -20.77 -4.40
CA SER A 129 -62.50 -20.06 -3.11
C SER A 129 -62.29 -18.55 -3.28
N ALA A 130 -62.91 -17.77 -2.43
CA ALA A 130 -62.64 -16.34 -2.31
C ALA A 130 -61.43 -16.13 -1.35
N THR A 131 -60.71 -15.08 -1.58
CA THR A 131 -59.54 -14.72 -0.74
C THR A 131 -59.90 -13.54 0.16
N ALA A 132 -59.78 -13.75 1.47
CA ALA A 132 -59.85 -12.70 2.48
C ALA A 132 -58.39 -12.31 2.84
N THR A 133 -57.97 -11.12 2.48
CA THR A 133 -56.66 -10.57 2.89
C THR A 133 -56.83 -9.84 4.21
N LEU A 134 -56.29 -10.42 5.28
CA LEU A 134 -56.40 -9.87 6.64
C LEU A 134 -55.42 -8.71 6.83
N ASP A 135 -55.71 -7.81 7.75
CA ASP A 135 -54.77 -6.77 8.16
C ASP A 135 -53.46 -7.39 8.67
N THR A 136 -52.36 -6.84 8.21
CA THR A 136 -51.02 -7.32 8.61
C THR A 136 -50.82 -7.07 10.10
N ILE A 137 -50.46 -8.09 10.84
CA ILE A 137 -50.06 -7.96 12.24
C ILE A 137 -48.66 -7.38 12.32
N PRO A 138 -48.47 -6.25 13.03
CA PRO A 138 -47.16 -5.65 13.16
C PRO A 138 -46.13 -6.65 13.74
N ARG A 139 -45.01 -6.80 13.07
CA ARG A 139 -43.91 -7.71 13.47
C ARG A 139 -42.62 -6.93 13.72
N ALA A 140 -41.50 -7.61 13.58
CA ALA A 140 -40.22 -7.03 13.86
C ALA A 140 -39.96 -5.75 13.05
N THR A 141 -39.56 -4.71 13.72
CA THR A 141 -39.20 -3.40 13.17
C THR A 141 -37.89 -3.49 12.37
N THR A 142 -37.92 -2.97 11.16
CA THR A 142 -36.67 -2.77 10.39
C THR A 142 -36.04 -1.46 10.83
N PRO A 143 -34.82 -1.46 11.37
CA PRO A 143 -34.17 -0.24 11.79
C PRO A 143 -33.73 0.57 10.56
N THR A 144 -33.72 1.90 10.71
CA THR A 144 -33.12 2.83 9.76
C THR A 144 -31.97 3.60 10.42
N THR A 145 -31.10 4.19 9.65
CA THR A 145 -29.94 4.85 10.21
C THR A 145 -29.65 6.15 9.50
N SER A 146 -29.17 7.14 10.24
CA SER A 146 -28.66 8.41 9.73
C SER A 146 -27.32 8.77 10.37
N GLY A 147 -26.58 9.65 9.74
CA GLY A 147 -25.25 10.09 10.17
C GLY A 147 -24.12 9.52 9.32
N THR A 148 -22.93 9.98 9.61
CA THR A 148 -21.71 9.57 8.90
C THR A 148 -21.11 8.34 9.59
N TRP A 149 -21.01 7.26 8.85
CA TRP A 149 -20.55 5.96 9.34
C TRP A 149 -19.01 5.87 9.38
N ASN A 150 -18.41 6.78 10.14
CA ASN A 150 -16.96 6.72 10.44
C ASN A 150 -16.77 6.20 11.86
N VAL A 151 -15.83 5.31 12.07
CA VAL A 151 -15.47 4.82 13.41
C VAL A 151 -15.11 6.00 14.31
N GLY A 152 -15.66 5.99 15.53
CA GLY A 152 -15.57 7.09 16.49
C GLY A 152 -16.65 8.15 16.36
N ASN A 153 -17.38 8.21 15.24
CA ASN A 153 -18.54 9.10 15.11
C ASN A 153 -19.79 8.48 15.71
N SER A 154 -20.71 9.35 16.11
CA SER A 154 -22.04 8.95 16.55
C SER A 154 -23.01 8.95 15.36
N VAL A 155 -23.82 7.91 15.27
CA VAL A 155 -24.91 7.74 14.30
C VAL A 155 -26.21 7.56 15.03
N THR A 156 -27.31 7.95 14.40
CA THR A 156 -28.65 7.68 14.94
C THR A 156 -29.20 6.41 14.30
N ILE A 157 -29.65 5.49 15.13
CA ILE A 157 -30.40 4.29 14.72
C ILE A 157 -31.82 4.52 15.11
N SER A 158 -32.73 4.64 14.12
CA SER A 158 -34.16 4.82 14.32
C SER A 158 -34.87 3.49 14.20
N THR A 159 -35.83 3.28 15.07
CA THR A 159 -36.69 2.10 15.14
C THR A 159 -38.16 2.54 14.91
N PRO A 160 -38.57 2.72 13.62
CA PRO A 160 -39.93 3.15 13.28
C PRO A 160 -40.90 2.05 13.65
N ARG A 161 -41.36 2.07 14.91
CA ARG A 161 -42.23 1.05 15.49
C ARG A 161 -43.66 1.21 15.03
N ALA A 162 -44.35 0.09 14.73
CA ALA A 162 -45.73 0.08 14.34
C ALA A 162 -46.70 0.27 15.53
N SER A 163 -46.23 0.19 16.77
CA SER A 163 -46.99 0.43 18.01
C SER A 163 -46.13 1.15 19.04
N SER A 164 -46.71 2.06 19.80
CA SER A 164 -46.05 2.74 20.93
C SER A 164 -45.65 1.78 22.06
N ALA A 165 -46.28 0.61 22.15
CA ALA A 165 -45.95 -0.44 23.11
C ALA A 165 -44.67 -1.22 22.75
N PHE A 166 -44.17 -1.05 21.54
CA PHE A 166 -42.98 -1.79 21.13
C PHE A 166 -41.72 -1.15 21.67
N THR A 167 -40.86 -1.98 22.24
CA THR A 167 -39.46 -1.65 22.60
C THR A 167 -38.51 -2.51 21.80
N HIS A 168 -37.24 -2.09 21.72
CA HIS A 168 -36.26 -2.74 20.87
C HIS A 168 -34.96 -2.96 21.61
N THR A 169 -34.31 -4.10 21.33
CA THR A 169 -32.90 -4.30 21.61
C THR A 169 -32.16 -4.18 20.32
N LEU A 170 -31.25 -3.23 20.28
CA LEU A 170 -30.33 -3.03 19.13
C LEU A 170 -28.98 -3.67 19.41
N GLN A 171 -28.49 -4.39 18.44
CA GLN A 171 -27.20 -5.09 18.53
C GLN A 171 -26.42 -4.89 17.25
N TYR A 172 -25.08 -4.97 17.34
CA TYR A 172 -24.23 -5.01 16.15
C TYR A 172 -23.40 -6.30 16.10
N SER A 173 -22.98 -6.66 14.90
CA SER A 173 -22.12 -7.81 14.65
C SER A 173 -21.20 -7.52 13.45
N LEU A 174 -19.99 -8.09 13.48
CA LEU A 174 -19.03 -8.06 12.38
C LEU A 174 -19.15 -9.28 11.45
N ASN A 175 -19.76 -10.35 11.92
CA ASN A 175 -19.83 -11.65 11.23
C ASN A 175 -21.26 -12.19 11.08
N ASN A 176 -22.26 -11.40 11.46
CA ASN A 176 -23.69 -11.76 11.47
C ASN A 176 -24.02 -12.98 12.35
N SER A 177 -23.13 -13.38 13.26
CA SER A 177 -23.34 -14.51 14.18
C SER A 177 -23.14 -14.14 15.65
N SER A 178 -22.08 -13.42 15.99
CA SER A 178 -21.80 -12.95 17.34
C SER A 178 -22.27 -11.52 17.50
N TRP A 179 -23.17 -11.29 18.46
CA TRP A 179 -23.88 -10.03 18.62
C TRP A 179 -23.49 -9.30 19.92
N THR A 180 -23.25 -8.02 19.81
CA THR A 180 -22.99 -7.12 20.95
C THR A 180 -24.11 -6.10 21.06
N ASN A 181 -24.60 -5.86 22.27
CA ASN A 181 -25.65 -4.88 22.49
C ASN A 181 -25.17 -3.46 22.20
N ILE A 182 -25.99 -2.71 21.49
CA ILE A 182 -25.90 -1.27 21.32
C ILE A 182 -26.72 -0.57 22.40
N ALA A 183 -27.98 -0.95 22.50
CA ALA A 183 -28.94 -0.42 23.48
C ALA A 183 -30.09 -1.40 23.68
N THR A 184 -30.74 -1.34 24.86
CA THR A 184 -31.96 -2.05 25.21
C THR A 184 -33.07 -1.04 25.46
N ASP A 185 -34.32 -1.49 25.44
CA ASP A 185 -35.55 -0.71 25.70
C ASP A 185 -35.68 0.55 24.81
N VAL A 186 -35.13 0.49 23.61
CA VAL A 186 -35.21 1.60 22.66
C VAL A 186 -36.61 1.77 22.14
N GLY A 187 -37.17 2.95 22.31
CA GLY A 187 -38.49 3.30 21.78
C GLY A 187 -38.46 3.57 20.29
N THR A 188 -38.02 4.75 19.88
CA THR A 188 -38.06 5.23 18.49
C THR A 188 -36.68 5.43 17.86
N SER A 189 -35.68 5.68 18.68
CA SER A 189 -34.29 5.85 18.21
C SER A 189 -33.30 5.79 19.36
N THR A 190 -32.06 5.58 19.02
CA THR A 190 -30.89 5.72 19.91
C THR A 190 -29.68 6.27 19.14
N THR A 191 -28.80 6.90 19.86
CA THR A 191 -27.49 7.31 19.33
C THR A 191 -26.45 6.23 19.65
N TRP A 192 -25.66 5.85 18.67
CA TRP A 192 -24.58 4.88 18.82
C TRP A 192 -23.29 5.43 18.29
N THR A 193 -22.28 5.48 19.13
CA THR A 193 -20.92 5.81 18.71
C THR A 193 -20.24 4.55 18.20
N LEU A 194 -19.77 4.57 16.95
CA LEU A 194 -19.12 3.43 16.32
C LEU A 194 -17.84 3.04 17.08
N PRO A 195 -17.78 1.86 17.68
CA PRO A 195 -16.69 1.48 18.58
C PRO A 195 -15.38 1.21 17.82
N SER A 196 -14.27 1.38 18.51
CA SER A 196 -12.92 1.07 18.00
C SER A 196 -12.75 -0.38 17.56
N ALA A 197 -13.55 -1.30 18.09
CA ALA A 197 -13.59 -2.70 17.68
C ALA A 197 -13.80 -2.87 16.16
N LEU A 198 -14.55 -1.97 15.52
CA LEU A 198 -14.73 -1.95 14.07
C LEU A 198 -13.41 -1.69 13.33
N ALA A 199 -12.57 -0.79 13.86
CA ALA A 199 -11.25 -0.53 13.30
C ALA A 199 -10.27 -1.69 13.59
N THR A 200 -10.32 -2.24 14.80
CA THR A 200 -9.44 -3.38 15.19
C THR A 200 -9.73 -4.61 14.33
N ALA A 201 -10.98 -4.83 13.94
CA ALA A 201 -11.36 -5.94 13.06
C ALA A 201 -10.91 -5.77 11.59
N LYS A 202 -10.42 -4.58 11.19
CA LYS A 202 -9.96 -4.25 9.83
C LYS A 202 -8.56 -3.66 9.87
N THR A 203 -7.58 -4.53 9.97
CA THR A 203 -6.17 -4.14 10.13
C THR A 203 -5.51 -3.65 8.83
N ASN A 204 -6.08 -4.01 7.67
CA ASN A 204 -5.53 -3.77 6.33
C ASN A 204 -6.53 -3.11 5.35
N ALA A 205 -7.58 -2.48 5.88
CA ALA A 205 -8.58 -1.81 5.06
C ALA A 205 -9.08 -0.56 5.78
N THR A 206 -9.50 0.44 5.00
CA THR A 206 -10.07 1.70 5.48
C THR A 206 -11.59 1.68 5.57
N SER A 207 -12.20 0.53 5.30
CA SER A 207 -13.66 0.34 5.37
C SER A 207 -14.01 -1.09 5.72
N GLY A 208 -15.22 -1.27 6.16
CA GLY A 208 -15.77 -2.57 6.47
C GLY A 208 -17.30 -2.54 6.46
N THR A 209 -17.86 -3.67 6.82
CA THR A 209 -19.31 -3.85 6.91
C THR A 209 -19.68 -4.28 8.33
N VAL A 210 -20.75 -3.71 8.85
CA VAL A 210 -21.33 -4.06 10.15
C VAL A 210 -22.80 -4.40 9.97
N TYR A 211 -23.24 -5.40 10.67
CA TYR A 211 -24.64 -5.81 10.74
C TYR A 211 -25.28 -5.16 11.95
N ILE A 212 -26.48 -4.59 11.79
CA ILE A 212 -27.28 -4.01 12.87
C ILE A 212 -28.56 -4.80 12.96
N ARG A 213 -28.75 -5.47 14.09
CA ARG A 213 -29.97 -6.24 14.37
C ARG A 213 -30.85 -5.47 15.32
N CYS A 214 -32.11 -5.37 14.96
CA CYS A 214 -33.17 -4.83 15.80
C CYS A 214 -34.10 -5.98 16.23
N ILE A 215 -34.11 -6.33 17.48
CA ILE A 215 -35.05 -7.27 18.09
C ILE A 215 -36.20 -6.46 18.65
N THR A 216 -37.42 -6.80 18.24
CA THR A 216 -38.64 -6.08 18.66
C THR A 216 -39.38 -6.85 19.74
N TYR A 217 -39.82 -6.15 20.76
CA TYR A 217 -40.63 -6.71 21.86
C TYR A 217 -41.95 -5.98 21.99
N ASN A 218 -42.97 -6.71 22.36
CA ASN A 218 -44.23 -6.18 22.90
C ASN A 218 -44.35 -6.64 24.37
N GLY A 219 -44.00 -5.77 25.30
CA GLY A 219 -43.75 -6.17 26.69
C GLY A 219 -42.58 -7.17 26.75
N SER A 220 -42.78 -8.35 27.30
CA SER A 220 -41.81 -9.42 27.37
C SER A 220 -41.78 -10.33 26.12
N THR A 221 -42.74 -10.21 25.22
CA THR A 221 -42.89 -11.08 24.05
C THR A 221 -41.97 -10.62 22.93
N ASN A 222 -41.09 -11.51 22.47
CA ASN A 222 -40.23 -11.28 21.34
C ASN A 222 -41.00 -11.46 20.02
N LEU A 223 -41.15 -10.40 19.24
CA LEU A 223 -41.86 -10.39 17.95
C LEU A 223 -40.94 -10.72 16.75
N GLY A 224 -39.69 -11.09 17.03
CA GLY A 224 -38.69 -11.37 16.01
C GLY A 224 -37.67 -10.23 15.83
N ASN A 225 -36.81 -10.36 14.83
CA ASN A 225 -35.80 -9.36 14.56
C ASN A 225 -35.68 -9.05 13.05
N LYS A 226 -35.11 -7.90 12.76
CA LYS A 226 -34.68 -7.50 11.42
C LYS A 226 -33.21 -7.05 11.47
N THR A 227 -32.45 -7.44 10.47
CA THR A 227 -31.05 -7.08 10.36
C THR A 227 -30.85 -6.24 9.11
N ILE A 228 -30.09 -5.16 9.25
CA ILE A 228 -29.61 -4.35 8.14
C ILE A 228 -28.10 -4.39 8.11
N THR A 229 -27.53 -4.12 6.95
CA THR A 229 -26.09 -4.08 6.72
C THR A 229 -25.68 -2.64 6.43
N LYS A 230 -24.61 -2.19 7.05
CA LYS A 230 -24.04 -0.86 6.83
C LYS A 230 -22.54 -0.95 6.55
N ALA A 231 -22.10 -0.24 5.53
CA ALA A 231 -20.69 0.03 5.34
C ALA A 231 -20.25 1.13 6.32
N TYR A 232 -19.06 1.01 6.83
CA TYR A 232 -18.40 2.03 7.65
C TYR A 232 -17.00 2.32 7.15
N SER A 233 -16.50 3.50 7.48
CA SER A 233 -15.15 3.93 7.13
C SER A 233 -14.28 4.10 8.37
N ILE A 234 -13.02 3.85 8.21
CA ILE A 234 -11.96 4.14 9.17
C ILE A 234 -11.17 5.30 8.59
N THR A 235 -11.25 6.47 9.21
CA THR A 235 -10.60 7.67 8.69
C THR A 235 -9.18 7.80 9.21
N SER A 236 -8.33 8.49 8.46
CA SER A 236 -6.97 8.83 8.92
C SER A 236 -6.99 9.67 10.19
N SER A 237 -7.94 10.59 10.34
CA SER A 237 -8.10 11.39 11.57
C SER A 237 -8.33 10.52 12.81
N TYR A 238 -8.96 9.36 12.66
CA TYR A 238 -9.24 8.43 13.75
C TYR A 238 -8.10 7.42 13.96
N ALA A 239 -7.56 6.85 12.88
CA ALA A 239 -6.72 5.65 12.94
C ALA A 239 -5.32 5.82 12.34
N ALA A 240 -4.93 7.03 11.92
CA ALA A 240 -3.56 7.21 11.45
C ALA A 240 -2.53 6.86 12.53
N PRO A 241 -1.44 6.23 12.15
CA PRO A 241 -0.32 5.99 13.06
C PRO A 241 0.37 7.31 13.44
N SER A 242 1.27 7.25 14.39
CA SER A 242 2.30 8.26 14.58
C SER A 242 3.68 7.64 14.46
N VAL A 243 4.66 8.44 14.15
CA VAL A 243 6.05 7.99 14.03
C VAL A 243 6.98 9.02 14.65
N THR A 244 8.01 8.55 15.33
CA THR A 244 9.14 9.35 15.76
C THR A 244 10.39 8.87 15.03
N ILE A 245 11.38 9.75 14.90
CA ILE A 245 12.65 9.42 14.28
C ILE A 245 13.80 9.95 15.15
N ALA A 246 14.81 9.14 15.31
CA ALA A 246 16.05 9.52 15.97
C ALA A 246 17.23 9.25 15.04
N ALA A 247 18.22 10.13 15.10
CA ALA A 247 19.49 9.96 14.41
C ALA A 247 20.59 9.63 15.40
N SER A 248 21.42 8.68 15.08
CA SER A 248 22.68 8.39 15.76
C SER A 248 23.80 8.31 14.74
N GLN A 249 25.02 8.47 15.17
CA GLN A 249 26.16 8.39 14.26
C GLN A 249 27.24 7.44 14.81
N THR A 250 28.04 6.93 13.88
CA THR A 250 29.26 6.20 14.18
C THR A 250 30.36 6.67 13.23
N ASN A 251 31.59 6.64 13.65
CA ASN A 251 32.78 6.83 12.84
C ASN A 251 33.94 6.01 13.41
N ASN A 252 34.96 5.78 12.61
CA ASN A 252 36.11 4.94 12.98
C ASN A 252 36.95 5.52 14.13
N ALA A 253 36.80 6.81 14.44
CA ALA A 253 37.52 7.48 15.50
C ALA A 253 36.74 7.55 16.82
N SER A 254 35.50 7.05 16.85
CA SER A 254 34.58 7.12 17.99
C SER A 254 34.30 8.55 18.49
N ILE A 255 34.41 9.54 17.60
CA ILE A 255 34.12 10.93 17.89
C ILE A 255 32.61 11.15 17.87
N ALA A 256 32.03 11.75 18.92
CA ALA A 256 30.58 11.87 19.09
C ALA A 256 29.88 12.89 18.17
N GLN A 257 30.56 13.45 17.19
CA GLN A 257 30.00 14.44 16.27
C GLN A 257 29.71 13.81 14.88
N TYR A 258 28.76 14.43 14.17
CA TYR A 258 28.47 14.10 12.79
C TYR A 258 29.51 14.73 11.85
N ILE A 259 30.52 13.96 11.48
CA ILE A 259 31.65 14.41 10.70
C ILE A 259 31.44 14.10 9.21
N ARG A 260 31.44 15.13 8.39
CA ARG A 260 31.20 15.04 6.96
C ARG A 260 32.25 14.13 6.28
N GLY A 261 31.76 13.18 5.46
CA GLY A 261 32.59 12.20 4.78
C GLY A 261 33.23 11.13 5.66
N ARG A 262 32.99 11.17 7.00
CA ARG A 262 33.62 10.23 7.96
C ARG A 262 32.61 9.52 8.87
N SER A 263 31.39 10.05 9.03
CA SER A 263 30.38 9.45 9.87
C SER A 263 29.38 8.65 9.05
N SER A 264 28.98 7.50 9.58
CA SER A 264 27.75 6.81 9.19
C SER A 264 26.63 7.26 10.10
N VAL A 265 25.48 7.55 9.56
CA VAL A 265 24.28 8.02 10.30
C VAL A 265 23.21 6.95 10.22
N THR A 266 22.83 6.45 11.39
CA THR A 266 21.71 5.52 11.51
C THR A 266 20.46 6.28 11.94
N LEU A 267 19.45 6.25 11.09
CA LEU A 267 18.13 6.75 11.40
C LEU A 267 17.28 5.59 11.91
N LYS A 268 16.71 5.75 13.09
CA LYS A 268 15.79 4.80 13.71
C LYS A 268 14.43 5.43 13.84
N ALA A 269 13.44 4.85 13.18
CA ALA A 269 12.03 5.21 13.30
C ALA A 269 11.35 4.30 14.33
N THR A 270 10.45 4.86 15.12
CA THR A 270 9.58 4.12 16.04
C THR A 270 8.15 4.56 15.79
N ALA A 271 7.30 3.61 15.41
CA ALA A 271 5.89 3.82 15.11
C ALA A 271 5.01 3.51 16.31
N THR A 272 3.96 4.30 16.49
CA THR A 272 2.80 3.97 17.31
C THR A 272 1.63 3.70 16.39
N LEU A 273 1.29 2.43 16.27
CA LEU A 273 0.23 1.94 15.40
C LEU A 273 -1.08 1.88 16.17
N LYS A 274 -2.21 2.08 15.49
CA LYS A 274 -3.53 2.10 16.12
C LYS A 274 -4.38 0.92 15.66
N TYR A 275 -5.23 0.44 16.56
CA TYR A 275 -6.28 -0.55 16.27
C TYR A 275 -5.75 -1.75 15.49
N SER A 276 -4.68 -2.36 16.00
CA SER A 276 -4.05 -3.56 15.46
C SER A 276 -3.56 -3.46 13.99
N ALA A 277 -3.43 -2.24 13.44
CA ALA A 277 -2.71 -2.05 12.19
C ALA A 277 -1.24 -2.38 12.38
N THR A 278 -0.59 -2.82 11.32
CA THR A 278 0.86 -3.05 11.29
C THR A 278 1.54 -2.02 10.40
N ALA A 279 2.81 -1.85 10.52
CA ALA A 279 3.57 -1.11 9.52
C ALA A 279 3.61 -1.91 8.20
N ILE A 280 3.75 -1.22 7.08
CA ILE A 280 4.05 -1.84 5.78
C ILE A 280 5.43 -1.41 5.32
N LYS A 281 5.70 -0.10 5.38
CA LYS A 281 6.97 0.44 4.92
C LYS A 281 7.33 1.73 5.63
N TYR A 282 8.61 1.96 5.73
CA TYR A 282 9.23 3.20 6.17
C TYR A 282 10.05 3.76 5.01
N VAL A 283 9.80 4.98 4.63
CA VAL A 283 10.57 5.71 3.61
C VAL A 283 11.42 6.74 4.33
N PHE A 284 12.70 6.48 4.45
CA PHE A 284 13.67 7.37 5.06
C PHE A 284 14.26 8.29 3.99
N ASN A 285 14.39 9.56 4.32
CA ASN A 285 15.10 10.55 3.52
C ASN A 285 16.20 11.17 4.39
N TYR A 286 17.40 11.23 3.86
CA TYR A 286 18.55 11.84 4.48
C TYR A 286 19.25 12.73 3.45
N GLY A 287 19.06 14.04 3.56
CA GLY A 287 19.63 15.03 2.63
C GLY A 287 19.29 14.78 1.17
N GLY A 288 18.08 14.30 0.85
CA GLY A 288 17.65 13.96 -0.51
C GLY A 288 17.86 12.50 -0.91
N THR A 289 18.71 11.76 -0.19
CA THR A 289 18.89 10.31 -0.44
C THR A 289 17.77 9.53 0.24
N VAL A 290 17.06 8.72 -0.52
CA VAL A 290 15.90 7.94 -0.06
C VAL A 290 16.25 6.47 0.08
N LYS A 291 15.86 5.87 1.21
CA LYS A 291 15.88 4.42 1.43
C LYS A 291 14.53 3.96 1.97
N THR A 292 14.06 2.83 1.46
CA THR A 292 12.79 2.22 1.87
C THR A 292 13.05 0.92 2.60
N VAL A 293 12.39 0.74 3.74
CA VAL A 293 12.37 -0.52 4.50
C VAL A 293 10.93 -1.03 4.54
N THR A 294 10.69 -2.19 3.95
CA THR A 294 9.44 -2.92 4.08
C THR A 294 9.50 -3.76 5.35
N SER A 295 8.60 -3.51 6.28
CA SER A 295 8.58 -4.18 7.58
C SER A 295 7.23 -4.04 8.26
N THR A 296 6.77 -5.11 8.89
CA THR A 296 5.58 -5.10 9.76
C THR A 296 5.88 -4.68 11.21
N SER A 297 7.15 -4.52 11.54
CA SER A 297 7.60 -4.11 12.88
C SER A 297 7.22 -2.66 13.17
N ALA A 298 6.94 -2.36 14.43
CA ALA A 298 6.75 -1.01 14.93
C ALA A 298 8.05 -0.17 14.94
N SER A 299 9.17 -0.72 14.50
CA SER A 299 10.42 0.03 14.35
C SER A 299 11.18 -0.42 13.11
N ALA A 300 11.90 0.53 12.53
CA ALA A 300 12.81 0.28 11.43
C ALA A 300 14.03 1.19 11.54
N SER A 301 15.14 0.76 10.99
CA SER A 301 16.34 1.58 10.93
C SER A 301 17.07 1.42 9.61
N VAL A 302 17.75 2.46 9.21
CA VAL A 302 18.64 2.48 8.03
C VAL A 302 19.88 3.27 8.34
N THR A 303 20.97 2.90 7.70
CA THR A 303 22.22 3.62 7.81
C THR A 303 22.54 4.30 6.49
N PHE A 304 22.97 5.56 6.60
CA PHE A 304 23.45 6.41 5.51
C PHE A 304 24.90 6.82 5.79
N THR A 305 25.65 7.08 4.77
CA THR A 305 26.94 7.75 4.89
C THR A 305 26.70 9.26 4.87
N LEU A 306 27.24 10.00 5.81
CA LEU A 306 27.21 11.46 5.79
C LEU A 306 28.15 11.97 4.69
N PRO A 307 27.64 12.63 3.64
CA PRO A 307 28.50 13.04 2.53
C PRO A 307 29.47 14.14 2.93
N ALA A 308 30.61 14.20 2.24
CA ALA A 308 31.64 15.20 2.51
C ALA A 308 31.16 16.65 2.25
N ASN A 309 30.27 16.83 1.30
CA ASN A 309 29.64 18.11 0.94
C ASN A 309 28.35 18.42 1.69
N ALA A 310 28.03 17.67 2.75
CA ALA A 310 26.83 17.92 3.53
C ALA A 310 26.81 19.37 4.07
N ALA A 311 25.60 19.96 4.17
CA ALA A 311 25.42 21.27 4.79
C ALA A 311 25.68 21.22 6.33
N ALA A 312 25.92 22.37 6.95
CA ALA A 312 26.14 22.46 8.39
C ALA A 312 24.95 21.92 9.22
N SER A 313 23.75 22.11 8.72
CA SER A 313 22.54 21.44 9.22
C SER A 313 22.02 20.50 8.14
N TYR A 314 21.91 19.22 8.43
CA TYR A 314 21.55 18.19 7.49
C TYR A 314 20.23 17.54 7.90
N ALA A 315 19.23 17.71 7.05
CA ALA A 315 17.88 17.29 7.35
C ALA A 315 17.68 15.80 7.10
N TYR A 316 16.82 15.20 7.92
CA TYR A 316 16.34 13.84 7.74
C TYR A 316 14.85 13.73 8.03
N SER A 317 14.22 12.77 7.43
CA SER A 317 12.82 12.47 7.69
C SER A 317 12.51 10.99 7.48
N VAL A 318 11.36 10.60 8.00
CA VAL A 318 10.77 9.31 7.72
C VAL A 318 9.28 9.49 7.44
N THR A 319 8.78 8.74 6.46
CA THR A 319 7.35 8.55 6.25
C THR A 319 7.02 7.08 6.45
N LEU A 320 6.18 6.81 7.44
CA LEU A 320 5.60 5.50 7.71
C LEU A 320 4.31 5.34 6.91
N THR A 321 4.07 4.17 6.37
CA THR A 321 2.76 3.74 5.88
C THR A 321 2.33 2.50 6.66
N ASP A 322 1.11 2.52 7.20
CA ASP A 322 0.53 1.38 7.89
C ASP A 322 -0.23 0.44 6.95
N SER A 323 -0.73 -0.67 7.48
CA SER A 323 -1.45 -1.70 6.72
C SER A 323 -2.80 -1.24 6.15
N ARG A 324 -3.33 -0.10 6.60
CA ARG A 324 -4.50 0.56 6.03
C ARG A 324 -4.16 1.55 4.92
N GLY A 325 -2.87 1.85 4.73
CA GLY A 325 -2.40 2.87 3.80
C GLY A 325 -2.32 4.27 4.41
N PHE A 326 -2.60 4.43 5.71
CA PHE A 326 -2.42 5.71 6.39
C PHE A 326 -0.95 6.00 6.63
N THR A 327 -0.61 7.26 6.54
CA THR A 327 0.76 7.71 6.67
C THR A 327 0.97 8.61 7.87
N ALA A 328 2.17 8.59 8.39
CA ALA A 328 2.68 9.55 9.35
C ALA A 328 4.12 9.89 9.00
N SER A 329 4.52 11.11 9.28
CA SER A 329 5.88 11.56 9.01
C SER A 329 6.49 12.24 10.23
N ALA A 330 7.79 12.08 10.36
CA ALA A 330 8.60 12.78 11.32
C ALA A 330 9.90 13.24 10.67
N SER A 331 10.46 14.33 11.15
CA SER A 331 11.68 14.89 10.61
C SER A 331 12.55 15.46 11.72
N GLY A 332 13.79 15.70 11.40
CA GLY A 332 14.76 16.35 12.26
C GLY A 332 15.95 16.84 11.47
N THR A 333 16.90 17.39 12.16
CA THR A 333 18.17 17.83 11.61
C THR A 333 19.33 17.38 12.50
N VAL A 334 20.48 17.15 11.90
CA VAL A 334 21.72 16.96 12.61
C VAL A 334 22.69 18.07 12.26
N SER A 335 23.36 18.62 13.26
CA SER A 335 24.46 19.57 13.05
C SER A 335 25.71 18.79 12.63
N THR A 336 26.29 19.16 11.53
CA THR A 336 27.44 18.48 10.94
C THR A 336 28.70 19.33 11.04
N ILE A 337 29.83 18.70 11.17
CA ILE A 337 31.12 19.37 11.20
C ILE A 337 31.91 19.00 9.92
N ALA A 338 32.44 20.00 9.24
CA ALA A 338 33.30 19.77 8.10
C ALA A 338 34.61 19.12 8.55
N TYR A 339 35.10 18.22 7.73
CA TYR A 339 36.41 17.61 7.91
C TYR A 339 37.26 17.81 6.66
N SER A 340 38.49 18.09 6.86
CA SER A 340 39.57 18.00 5.86
C SER A 340 40.75 17.28 6.49
N ALA A 341 41.41 16.48 5.66
CA ALA A 341 42.60 15.78 6.08
C ALA A 341 43.71 16.76 6.55
N PRO A 342 44.61 16.32 7.40
CA PRO A 342 45.77 17.14 7.79
C PRO A 342 46.48 17.70 6.59
N VAL A 343 47.03 18.91 6.74
CA VAL A 343 47.83 19.56 5.68
C VAL A 343 49.13 20.00 6.31
N ILE A 344 50.24 19.60 5.73
CA ILE A 344 51.56 20.11 6.02
C ILE A 344 51.81 21.33 5.15
N SER A 345 51.97 22.51 5.72
CA SER A 345 52.19 23.77 4.97
C SER A 345 53.66 24.08 4.77
N SER A 346 54.48 23.61 5.67
CA SER A 346 55.92 23.74 5.52
C SER A 346 56.68 22.66 6.29
N LEU A 347 57.78 22.23 5.76
CA LEU A 347 58.76 21.38 6.42
C LEU A 347 60.16 21.88 6.03
N ASN A 348 60.87 22.37 7.00
CA ASN A 348 62.23 22.84 6.83
C ASN A 348 63.18 22.06 7.76
N ILE A 349 64.24 21.55 7.19
CA ILE A 349 65.22 20.76 7.91
C ILE A 349 66.58 21.37 7.70
N VAL A 350 67.23 21.71 8.79
CA VAL A 350 68.54 22.34 8.78
C VAL A 350 69.50 21.45 9.54
N ARG A 351 70.65 21.21 8.94
CA ARG A 351 71.76 20.48 9.57
C ARG A 351 72.53 21.40 10.49
N GLY A 352 73.00 20.91 11.60
CA GLY A 352 73.73 21.67 12.59
C GLY A 352 74.26 20.84 13.75
N ASN A 353 74.75 21.47 14.74
CA ASN A 353 75.19 20.87 16.01
C ASN A 353 74.23 21.29 17.12
N TYR A 354 73.71 20.32 17.88
CA TYR A 354 72.83 20.55 19.02
C TYR A 354 73.54 20.08 20.27
N SER A 355 73.80 21.01 21.16
CA SER A 355 74.45 20.75 22.45
C SER A 355 73.95 21.71 23.51
N SER A 356 73.71 21.20 24.74
CA SER A 356 73.30 22.00 25.88
C SER A 356 72.08 22.91 25.62
N GLY A 357 71.11 22.43 24.83
CA GLY A 357 69.86 23.17 24.50
C GLY A 357 70.01 24.21 23.39
N THR A 358 71.21 24.38 22.82
CA THR A 358 71.50 25.36 21.77
C THR A 358 71.77 24.64 20.44
N PHE A 359 71.12 25.10 19.37
CA PHE A 359 71.34 24.64 18.01
C PHE A 359 72.11 25.70 17.22
N THR A 360 73.26 25.27 16.66
CA THR A 360 74.06 26.12 15.78
C THR A 360 74.07 25.50 14.37
N GLU A 361 73.65 26.25 13.37
CA GLU A 361 73.65 25.79 11.97
C GLU A 361 75.06 25.49 11.48
N ASN A 362 75.23 24.31 10.95
CA ASN A 362 76.49 23.85 10.41
C ASN A 362 76.23 22.75 9.36
N SER A 363 76.63 22.99 8.12
CA SER A 363 76.42 22.00 7.04
C SER A 363 77.09 20.65 7.28
N LYS A 364 78.13 20.63 8.12
CA LYS A 364 78.80 19.41 8.57
C LYS A 364 78.29 18.89 9.91
N GLY A 365 77.30 19.50 10.46
CA GLY A 365 76.73 19.10 11.74
C GLY A 365 76.08 17.70 11.70
N ASN A 366 76.07 17.04 12.86
CA ASN A 366 75.55 15.70 13.03
C ASN A 366 74.16 15.66 13.68
N SER A 367 73.54 16.83 13.89
CA SER A 367 72.19 17.01 14.39
C SER A 367 71.30 17.73 13.36
N LEU A 368 70.01 17.57 13.47
CA LEU A 368 69.04 18.28 12.64
C LEU A 368 68.12 19.14 13.50
N ARG A 369 67.79 20.35 13.02
CA ARG A 369 66.65 21.14 13.45
C ARG A 369 65.56 20.93 12.43
N ILE A 370 64.42 20.43 12.86
CA ILE A 370 63.22 20.10 12.06
C ILE A 370 62.14 21.09 12.44
N ILE A 371 61.81 21.95 11.50
CA ILE A 371 60.73 22.95 11.69
C ILE A 371 59.59 22.54 10.73
N ALA A 372 58.41 22.31 11.30
CA ALA A 372 57.24 21.94 10.50
C ALA A 372 56.02 22.73 10.92
N ALA A 373 55.27 23.15 9.96
CA ALA A 373 53.95 23.77 10.21
C ALA A 373 52.87 23.07 9.38
N GLY A 374 51.66 23.12 9.89
CA GLY A 374 50.53 22.51 9.24
C GLY A 374 49.20 22.77 9.96
N THR A 375 48.19 22.18 9.46
CA THR A 375 46.86 22.33 10.05
C THR A 375 46.14 20.97 10.17
N ILE A 376 45.44 20.80 11.25
CA ILE A 376 44.54 19.65 11.50
C ILE A 376 43.18 20.20 11.86
N THR A 377 42.14 19.65 11.26
CA THR A 377 40.75 20.03 11.56
C THR A 377 40.40 19.68 12.99
N SER A 378 40.03 20.67 13.83
CA SER A 378 39.88 20.46 15.26
C SER A 378 38.71 19.59 15.70
N LEU A 379 37.63 19.57 14.91
CA LEU A 379 36.38 18.86 15.22
C LEU A 379 35.85 19.20 16.61
N SER A 380 35.79 20.48 16.92
CA SER A 380 35.43 20.99 18.28
C SER A 380 36.29 20.43 19.37
N ASN A 381 37.58 20.38 19.15
CA ASN A 381 38.65 19.85 20.02
C ASN A 381 38.60 18.34 20.30
N ALA A 382 37.81 17.59 19.51
CA ALA A 382 37.70 16.13 19.65
C ALA A 382 38.69 15.35 18.78
N ASN A 383 39.32 16.00 17.79
CA ASN A 383 40.26 15.34 16.90
C ASN A 383 41.63 15.16 17.58
N LYS A 384 42.35 14.11 17.19
CA LYS A 384 43.76 13.98 17.53
C LYS A 384 44.58 15.00 16.73
N LYS A 385 45.65 15.47 17.33
CA LYS A 385 46.57 16.41 16.69
C LYS A 385 48.00 15.95 16.96
N ASN A 386 48.39 14.92 16.21
CA ASN A 386 49.67 14.27 16.46
C ASN A 386 50.62 14.47 15.28
N TYR A 387 51.89 14.34 15.53
CA TYR A 387 52.90 14.23 14.51
C TYR A 387 53.86 13.11 14.84
N LYS A 388 54.57 12.63 13.82
CA LYS A 388 55.62 11.61 13.88
C LYS A 388 56.76 12.04 12.99
N ILE A 389 57.99 11.80 13.40
CA ILE A 389 59.19 12.05 12.58
C ILE A 389 59.98 10.76 12.47
N GLU A 390 60.32 10.43 11.25
CA GLU A 390 61.08 9.23 10.90
C GLU A 390 62.18 9.62 9.93
N TYR A 391 63.26 8.85 9.95
CA TYR A 391 64.35 9.02 9.00
C TYR A 391 64.80 7.68 8.41
N ARG A 392 65.44 7.76 7.30
CA ARG A 392 66.20 6.66 6.72
C ARG A 392 67.44 7.20 5.99
N LEU A 393 68.42 6.35 5.75
CA LEU A 393 69.41 6.63 4.73
C LEU A 393 68.74 6.73 3.36
N SER A 394 69.23 7.60 2.47
CA SER A 394 68.62 7.78 1.15
C SER A 394 68.61 6.49 0.32
N ASN A 395 69.57 5.60 0.52
CA ASN A 395 69.64 4.28 -0.11
C ASN A 395 68.93 3.15 0.66
N ALA A 396 68.31 3.44 1.81
CA ALA A 396 67.57 2.47 2.58
C ALA A 396 66.07 2.54 2.23
N THR A 397 65.38 1.41 2.34
CA THR A 397 63.93 1.34 2.12
C THR A 397 63.11 1.50 3.40
N SER A 398 63.68 1.15 4.55
CA SER A 398 62.99 1.16 5.84
C SER A 398 63.30 2.43 6.61
N TYR A 399 62.27 3.00 7.24
CA TYR A 399 62.37 4.15 8.12
C TYR A 399 62.66 3.73 9.56
N THR A 400 63.46 4.52 10.25
CA THR A 400 63.71 4.44 11.68
C THR A 400 62.94 5.59 12.36
N THR A 401 62.23 5.32 13.44
CA THR A 401 61.55 6.34 14.20
C THR A 401 62.51 7.26 14.90
N LEU A 402 62.39 8.56 14.66
CA LEU A 402 63.18 9.61 15.32
C LEU A 402 62.38 10.23 16.48
N ILE A 403 61.12 10.56 16.20
CA ILE A 403 60.15 10.99 17.19
C ILE A 403 58.91 10.14 16.99
N ASP A 404 58.55 9.38 17.97
CA ASP A 404 57.31 8.61 17.96
C ASP A 404 56.09 9.54 18.07
N ILE A 405 54.89 8.98 17.96
CA ILE A 405 53.65 9.76 17.91
C ILE A 405 53.58 10.72 19.11
N LYS A 406 53.67 12.01 18.83
CA LYS A 406 53.66 13.08 19.79
C LYS A 406 52.53 14.04 19.50
N ALA A 407 51.84 14.48 20.56
CA ALA A 407 50.76 15.45 20.43
C ALA A 407 51.29 16.87 20.17
N ALA A 408 50.75 17.53 19.15
CA ALA A 408 50.98 18.96 18.96
C ALA A 408 50.23 19.81 19.96
N SER A 409 50.73 20.99 20.29
CA SER A 409 50.08 21.91 21.22
C SER A 409 48.77 22.48 20.73
N ALA A 410 48.64 22.71 19.43
CA ALA A 410 47.47 23.31 18.78
C ALA A 410 47.12 22.58 17.45
N TYR A 411 45.95 22.83 16.94
CA TYR A 411 45.49 22.35 15.61
C TYR A 411 46.14 23.12 14.44
N ALA A 412 46.52 24.38 14.68
CA ALA A 412 47.48 25.07 13.85
C ALA A 412 48.85 24.61 14.31
N VAL A 413 49.32 23.53 13.73
CA VAL A 413 50.55 22.86 14.14
C VAL A 413 51.77 23.73 13.80
N SER A 414 52.59 23.98 14.76
CA SER A 414 53.90 24.59 14.60
C SER A 414 54.84 23.88 15.57
N VAL A 415 55.79 23.16 15.04
CA VAL A 415 56.75 22.37 15.85
C VAL A 415 58.17 22.67 15.42
N THR A 416 59.03 22.68 16.41
CA THR A 416 60.46 22.68 16.21
C THR A 416 61.06 21.58 17.06
N GLU A 417 61.69 20.64 16.41
CA GLU A 417 62.34 19.50 17.04
C GLU A 417 63.83 19.49 16.72
N TYR A 418 64.63 19.08 17.70
CA TYR A 418 66.06 18.95 17.58
C TYR A 418 66.46 17.49 17.77
N THR A 419 67.39 17.01 16.97
CA THR A 419 67.86 15.63 17.08
C THR A 419 69.17 15.53 17.84
N SER A 420 69.38 14.36 18.44
CA SER A 420 70.73 14.01 18.90
C SER A 420 71.71 13.87 17.71
N ALA A 421 72.98 13.78 18.04
CA ALA A 421 74.06 13.70 17.07
C ALA A 421 74.18 12.32 16.39
N ILE A 422 73.23 11.97 15.54
CA ILE A 422 73.13 10.65 14.82
C ILE A 422 73.27 10.76 13.32
N PHE A 423 73.37 11.95 12.72
CA PHE A 423 73.36 12.18 11.30
C PHE A 423 74.81 12.44 10.79
N SER A 424 75.42 11.44 10.18
CA SER A 424 76.74 11.57 9.57
C SER A 424 76.77 12.65 8.49
N GLU A 425 77.78 13.48 8.45
CA GLU A 425 77.99 14.47 7.39
C GLU A 425 78.29 13.83 6.02
N ASN A 426 78.71 12.57 5.98
CA ASN A 426 79.09 11.82 4.80
C ASN A 426 77.90 10.98 4.26
N ALA A 427 76.73 11.06 4.86
CA ALA A 427 75.55 10.31 4.48
C ALA A 427 74.38 11.24 4.18
N SER A 428 73.57 10.86 3.19
CA SER A 428 72.30 11.53 2.89
C SER A 428 71.18 10.78 3.56
N TYR A 429 70.24 11.54 4.03
CA TYR A 429 69.06 11.03 4.75
C TYR A 429 67.80 11.56 4.13
N VAL A 430 66.76 10.78 4.25
CA VAL A 430 65.36 11.17 3.95
C VAL A 430 64.62 11.29 5.27
N ILE A 431 64.13 12.47 5.57
CA ILE A 431 63.31 12.73 6.77
C ILE A 431 61.87 12.74 6.34
N ARG A 432 61.05 11.98 7.04
CA ARG A 432 59.59 11.96 6.85
C ARG A 432 58.96 12.58 8.07
N PHE A 433 58.25 13.66 7.84
CA PHE A 433 57.35 14.28 8.85
C PHE A 433 55.95 13.90 8.51
N SER A 434 55.20 13.39 9.48
CA SER A 434 53.79 13.00 9.35
C SER A 434 52.91 13.76 10.31
N LEU A 435 51.85 14.36 9.81
CA LEU A 435 50.73 14.84 10.65
C LEU A 435 49.65 13.77 10.67
N ILE A 436 49.16 13.47 11.86
CA ILE A 436 48.26 12.34 12.11
C ILE A 436 47.07 12.86 12.92
N ASP A 437 45.91 12.71 12.37
CA ASP A 437 44.66 12.95 13.14
C ASP A 437 43.94 11.64 13.43
N SER A 438 42.68 11.71 13.82
CA SER A 438 41.87 10.52 14.15
C SER A 438 41.44 9.70 12.93
N PHE A 439 41.51 10.27 11.72
CA PHE A 439 40.99 9.68 10.49
C PHE A 439 42.07 9.44 9.44
N ASP A 440 43.02 10.38 9.29
CA ASP A 440 43.99 10.39 8.23
C ASP A 440 45.41 10.71 8.75
N SER A 441 46.37 10.40 7.92
CA SER A 441 47.75 10.78 8.09
C SER A 441 48.27 11.32 6.77
N VAL A 442 48.93 12.44 6.82
CA VAL A 442 49.66 13.01 5.68
C VAL A 442 51.15 13.09 6.01
N SER A 443 51.98 12.78 5.05
CA SER A 443 53.42 12.84 5.25
C SER A 443 54.06 13.70 4.18
N GLN A 444 55.10 14.42 4.57
CA GLN A 444 56.01 15.10 3.66
C GLN A 444 57.42 14.59 3.92
N ILE A 445 58.18 14.45 2.86
CA ILE A 445 59.58 14.02 2.95
C ILE A 445 60.47 15.14 2.48
N VAL A 446 61.63 15.24 3.10
CA VAL A 446 62.70 16.17 2.73
C VAL A 446 64.05 15.41 2.78
N ASP A 447 64.79 15.59 1.75
CA ASP A 447 66.15 15.03 1.66
C ASP A 447 67.13 15.94 2.38
N VAL A 448 67.99 15.33 3.17
CA VAL A 448 69.09 15.99 3.86
C VAL A 448 70.37 15.48 3.22
N PRO A 449 70.93 16.23 2.29
CA PRO A 449 72.13 15.79 1.56
C PRO A 449 73.34 15.66 2.46
N SER A 450 74.24 14.81 2.04
CA SER A 450 75.66 14.79 2.49
C SER A 450 76.37 15.96 1.85
N GLN A 451 76.88 16.95 2.53
CA GLN A 451 77.42 18.17 1.96
C GLN A 451 76.54 18.73 0.79
N LYS A 452 76.96 19.76 0.16
CA LYS A 452 76.25 20.35 -0.99
C LYS A 452 76.43 19.49 -2.26
N VAL A 453 75.63 18.45 -2.41
CA VAL A 453 75.56 17.65 -3.63
C VAL A 453 74.64 18.31 -4.63
N LEU A 454 75.20 18.99 -5.64
CA LEU A 454 74.38 19.59 -6.71
C LEU A 454 73.91 18.55 -7.70
N MET A 455 74.63 17.43 -7.85
CA MET A 455 74.30 16.33 -8.72
C MET A 455 74.90 15.05 -8.11
N ASN A 456 74.09 13.97 -8.11
CA ASN A 456 74.54 12.67 -7.62
C ASN A 456 74.15 11.59 -8.62
N PHE A 457 75.14 10.65 -8.82
CA PHE A 457 74.87 9.41 -9.54
C PHE A 457 74.83 8.27 -8.53
N SER A 458 73.90 7.36 -8.68
CA SER A 458 73.83 6.16 -7.84
C SER A 458 75.17 5.35 -7.96
N ALA A 459 75.54 4.62 -6.93
CA ALA A 459 76.76 3.84 -6.86
C ALA A 459 76.80 2.76 -7.95
N ASN A 460 75.73 2.31 -8.47
CA ASN A 460 75.59 1.34 -9.55
C ASN A 460 75.53 2.00 -10.94
N GLY A 461 75.68 3.33 -11.04
CA GLY A 461 75.62 4.09 -12.30
C GLY A 461 74.28 4.11 -13.03
N LYS A 462 73.20 3.63 -12.40
CA LYS A 462 71.89 3.48 -13.05
C LYS A 462 70.88 4.65 -12.77
N ALA A 463 71.21 5.58 -11.88
CA ALA A 463 70.35 6.70 -11.58
C ALA A 463 71.14 8.00 -11.38
N MET A 464 70.54 9.11 -11.68
CA MET A 464 71.08 10.45 -11.46
C MET A 464 70.06 11.30 -10.72
N ALA A 465 70.50 12.06 -9.72
CA ALA A 465 69.66 13.08 -9.07
C ALA A 465 70.29 14.47 -9.20
N ILE A 466 69.45 15.50 -9.41
CA ILE A 466 69.88 16.90 -9.40
C ILE A 466 69.26 17.51 -8.10
N GLY A 467 70.10 18.03 -7.24
CA GLY A 467 69.74 18.64 -5.97
C GLY A 467 69.60 17.68 -4.78
N GLY A 468 69.94 16.41 -4.97
CA GLY A 468 69.89 15.37 -3.94
C GLY A 468 70.73 14.14 -4.31
N ILE A 469 70.51 13.02 -3.62
CA ILE A 469 71.16 11.72 -3.94
C ILE A 469 70.13 10.82 -4.63
N ALA A 470 70.54 10.22 -5.73
CA ALA A 470 69.77 9.27 -6.50
C ALA A 470 69.36 8.06 -5.62
N SER A 471 68.08 7.78 -5.52
CA SER A 471 67.49 6.74 -4.67
C SER A 471 66.70 5.67 -5.46
N ILE A 472 66.36 5.94 -6.71
CA ILE A 472 65.59 5.05 -7.58
C ILE A 472 66.43 4.64 -8.75
N ASP A 473 66.66 3.34 -8.94
CA ASP A 473 67.39 2.80 -10.11
C ASP A 473 66.63 3.12 -11.42
N ASP A 474 67.39 3.33 -12.48
CA ASP A 474 66.96 3.64 -13.85
C ASP A 474 66.11 4.94 -13.96
N ALA A 475 66.32 5.91 -13.05
CA ALA A 475 65.59 7.19 -13.01
C ALA A 475 66.51 8.41 -13.05
N LEU A 476 66.04 9.50 -13.65
CA LEU A 476 66.51 10.87 -13.40
C LEU A 476 65.60 11.52 -12.34
N GLU A 477 66.12 11.67 -11.11
CA GLU A 477 65.39 12.30 -10.02
C GLU A 477 65.73 13.81 -10.02
N ILE A 478 64.72 14.63 -10.30
CA ILE A 478 64.80 16.09 -10.16
C ILE A 478 64.07 16.47 -8.88
N MET A 479 64.80 16.78 -7.82
CA MET A 479 64.27 17.17 -6.51
C MET A 479 63.80 18.63 -6.56
N LEU A 480 62.85 18.91 -7.47
CA LEU A 480 62.13 20.16 -7.56
C LEU A 480 60.69 19.92 -7.16
N GLU A 481 60.14 20.83 -6.35
CA GLU A 481 58.70 20.77 -6.06
C GLU A 481 57.88 20.83 -7.34
N SER A 482 57.38 19.69 -7.78
CA SER A 482 56.43 19.65 -8.90
C SER A 482 55.01 19.81 -8.39
N TYR A 483 54.47 21.01 -8.54
CA TYR A 483 53.03 21.23 -8.39
C TYR A 483 52.31 20.60 -9.57
N MET A 484 51.68 19.45 -9.38
CA MET A 484 50.63 19.01 -10.28
C MET A 484 49.35 19.74 -9.91
N THR A 485 49.18 20.95 -10.44
CA THR A 485 47.91 21.67 -10.38
C THR A 485 46.98 21.12 -11.45
N GLY A 486 46.07 20.22 -11.03
CA GLY A 486 45.03 19.77 -11.92
C GLY A 486 44.53 18.40 -11.51
N GLY A 487 43.28 18.33 -10.98
CA GLY A 487 42.55 17.06 -10.91
C GLY A 487 42.47 16.40 -12.29
N VAL A 488 42.13 15.12 -12.34
CA VAL A 488 41.90 14.40 -13.59
C VAL A 488 40.84 15.17 -14.39
N ARG A 489 41.26 15.88 -15.44
CA ARG A 489 40.32 16.54 -16.34
C ARG A 489 39.77 15.49 -17.30
N PRO A 490 38.44 15.37 -17.42
CA PRO A 490 37.87 14.53 -18.46
C PRO A 490 38.36 15.02 -19.84
N MET A 491 38.67 14.07 -20.70
CA MET A 491 39.07 14.38 -22.09
C MET A 491 37.85 14.84 -22.88
N GLN A 492 37.97 16.01 -23.50
CA GLN A 492 36.93 16.48 -24.41
C GLN A 492 36.95 15.65 -25.68
N ILE A 493 35.82 15.08 -26.09
CA ILE A 493 35.68 14.39 -27.35
C ILE A 493 34.97 15.25 -28.39
N ALA A 494 35.43 15.16 -29.64
CA ALA A 494 34.89 15.92 -30.75
C ALA A 494 33.48 15.44 -31.13
N ASN A 495 32.64 16.33 -31.62
CA ASN A 495 31.37 15.95 -32.20
C ASN A 495 31.55 14.99 -33.38
N GLY A 496 30.67 14.02 -33.54
CA GLY A 496 30.77 12.98 -34.55
C GLY A 496 31.67 11.80 -34.18
N THR A 497 32.33 11.82 -32.99
CA THR A 497 33.09 10.68 -32.50
C THR A 497 32.20 9.45 -32.35
N ASP A 498 32.66 8.32 -32.80
CA ASP A 498 32.01 7.04 -32.58
C ASP A 498 32.37 6.49 -31.18
N PHE A 499 31.38 6.22 -30.38
CA PHE A 499 31.60 5.67 -29.05
C PHE A 499 32.18 4.26 -29.05
N ASP A 500 32.08 3.55 -30.18
CA ASP A 500 32.67 2.23 -30.35
C ASP A 500 34.21 2.31 -30.45
N GLU A 501 34.74 3.45 -30.88
CA GLU A 501 36.18 3.69 -30.98
C GLU A 501 36.79 4.15 -29.64
N ILE A 502 35.99 4.55 -28.65
CA ILE A 502 36.50 5.00 -27.35
C ILE A 502 36.76 3.79 -26.46
N ILE A 503 37.88 3.11 -26.68
CA ILE A 503 38.25 1.88 -25.95
C ILE A 503 39.28 2.10 -24.84
N LYS A 504 39.95 3.25 -24.81
CA LYS A 504 40.95 3.56 -23.76
C LYS A 504 40.27 3.89 -22.47
N PRO A 505 40.63 3.29 -21.31
CA PRO A 505 40.12 3.68 -20.03
C PRO A 505 40.31 5.15 -19.73
N GLY A 506 39.28 5.83 -19.21
CA GLY A 506 39.35 7.25 -18.93
C GLY A 506 37.95 7.88 -18.69
N LEU A 507 37.99 9.17 -18.38
CA LEU A 507 36.80 10.01 -18.29
C LEU A 507 36.76 10.91 -19.53
N TYR A 508 35.62 10.93 -20.20
CA TYR A 508 35.41 11.68 -21.43
C TYR A 508 34.17 12.55 -21.27
N VAL A 509 34.20 13.75 -21.80
CA VAL A 509 33.04 14.64 -21.81
C VAL A 509 32.73 15.11 -23.23
N GLY A 510 31.46 15.29 -23.49
CA GLY A 510 30.96 15.82 -24.74
C GLY A 510 29.60 16.46 -24.57
N ASN A 511 29.15 17.12 -25.62
CA ASN A 511 27.83 17.75 -25.65
C ASN A 511 27.08 17.37 -26.94
N ALA A 512 26.15 16.44 -26.84
CA ALA A 512 25.37 15.97 -27.97
C ALA A 512 24.48 17.07 -28.58
N SER A 513 24.18 18.14 -27.84
CA SER A 513 23.47 19.31 -28.39
C SER A 513 24.27 20.10 -29.41
N SER A 514 25.58 19.88 -29.48
CA SER A 514 26.50 20.55 -30.43
C SER A 514 26.79 19.72 -31.68
N GLY A 515 26.26 18.50 -31.78
CA GLY A 515 26.40 17.55 -32.87
C GLY A 515 26.24 16.11 -32.40
N ALA A 516 25.72 15.26 -33.27
CA ALA A 516 25.49 13.86 -32.95
C ALA A 516 26.77 13.08 -32.73
N PHE A 517 26.78 12.13 -31.82
CA PHE A 517 27.79 11.12 -31.62
C PHE A 517 27.30 9.79 -32.20
N VAL A 518 28.19 9.06 -32.87
CA VAL A 518 27.84 7.76 -33.43
C VAL A 518 27.77 6.73 -32.30
N ASN A 519 26.84 5.80 -32.37
CA ASN A 519 26.60 4.75 -31.37
C ASN A 519 26.39 5.27 -29.93
N SER A 520 25.84 6.49 -29.81
CA SER A 520 25.48 7.12 -28.54
C SER A 520 24.04 6.74 -28.13
N PRO A 521 23.78 6.53 -26.84
CA PRO A 521 22.42 6.30 -26.35
C PRO A 521 21.61 7.59 -26.13
N ILE A 522 22.20 8.76 -26.42
CA ILE A 522 21.57 10.07 -26.27
C ILE A 522 21.83 10.96 -27.48
N ASP A 523 20.82 11.78 -27.80
CA ASP A 523 20.85 12.70 -28.95
C ASP A 523 21.08 14.16 -28.55
N THR A 524 20.94 14.50 -27.28
CA THR A 524 21.03 15.87 -26.78
C THR A 524 21.70 15.95 -25.41
N GLY A 525 22.33 17.10 -25.11
CA GLY A 525 22.84 17.45 -23.78
C GLY A 525 24.27 17.06 -23.51
N THR A 526 24.76 17.50 -22.37
CA THR A 526 26.13 17.24 -21.89
C THR A 526 26.17 15.93 -21.13
N PHE A 527 27.21 15.16 -21.36
CA PHE A 527 27.40 13.87 -20.71
C PHE A 527 28.83 13.69 -20.20
N LEU A 528 28.94 12.80 -19.23
CA LEU A 528 30.21 12.19 -18.81
C LEU A 528 30.18 10.72 -19.25
N LEU A 529 31.18 10.32 -20.06
CA LEU A 529 31.38 8.94 -20.43
C LEU A 529 32.62 8.41 -19.68
N GLU A 530 32.38 7.40 -18.88
CA GLU A 530 33.44 6.63 -18.21
C GLU A 530 33.73 5.36 -19.01
N VAL A 531 34.98 5.13 -19.33
CA VAL A 531 35.47 3.88 -19.92
C VAL A 531 36.38 3.20 -18.92
N ALA A 532 36.03 1.98 -18.53
CA ALA A 532 36.86 1.20 -17.62
C ALA A 532 37.27 -0.14 -18.22
N ALA A 533 38.43 -0.64 -17.80
CA ALA A 533 38.89 -1.97 -18.17
C ALA A 533 38.08 -3.03 -17.40
N GLY A 534 37.71 -4.12 -18.06
CA GLY A 534 37.20 -5.32 -17.43
C GLY A 534 38.27 -6.18 -16.78
N GLY A 535 37.88 -7.24 -16.10
CA GLY A 535 38.77 -8.15 -15.38
C GLY A 535 39.63 -9.06 -16.29
N ALA A 536 39.30 -9.16 -17.57
CA ALA A 536 40.06 -9.93 -18.55
C ALA A 536 40.58 -9.01 -19.66
N GLU A 537 41.69 -9.44 -20.31
CA GLU A 537 42.26 -8.70 -21.41
C GLU A 537 41.24 -8.51 -22.54
N GLY A 538 41.17 -7.29 -23.07
CA GLY A 538 40.19 -6.93 -24.12
C GLY A 538 38.78 -6.60 -23.64
N GLN A 539 38.43 -6.86 -22.39
CA GLN A 539 37.12 -6.45 -21.86
C GLN A 539 37.12 -4.98 -21.47
N ARG A 540 36.02 -4.31 -21.77
CA ARG A 540 35.77 -2.90 -21.42
C ARG A 540 34.33 -2.74 -21.05
N PHE A 541 34.02 -1.72 -20.26
CA PHE A 541 32.66 -1.23 -20.14
C PHE A 541 32.62 0.28 -20.32
N GLN A 542 31.54 0.76 -20.84
CA GLN A 542 31.22 2.18 -20.90
C GLN A 542 30.01 2.47 -20.03
N ARG A 543 30.12 3.55 -19.26
CA ARG A 543 29.01 4.13 -18.50
C ARG A 543 28.85 5.57 -18.92
N LEU A 544 27.69 5.90 -19.48
CA LEU A 544 27.34 7.26 -19.83
C LEU A 544 26.40 7.81 -18.78
N SER A 545 26.74 8.95 -18.21
CA SER A 545 25.89 9.71 -17.28
C SER A 545 25.50 11.02 -17.94
N TYR A 546 24.22 11.21 -18.12
CA TYR A 546 23.61 12.40 -18.69
C TYR A 546 22.79 13.12 -17.62
N CYS A 547 23.00 14.40 -17.48
CA CYS A 547 22.27 15.24 -16.52
C CYS A 547 21.77 16.50 -17.21
N SER A 548 20.47 16.77 -17.14
CA SER A 548 19.84 18.03 -17.54
C SER A 548 19.14 18.66 -16.34
N LYS A 549 18.61 19.88 -16.50
CA LYS A 549 17.84 20.55 -15.45
C LYS A 549 16.60 19.76 -14.99
N THR A 550 16.13 18.84 -15.82
CA THR A 550 14.85 18.12 -15.61
C THR A 550 14.99 16.60 -15.54
N ALA A 551 16.15 16.04 -15.86
CA ALA A 551 16.35 14.59 -15.89
C ALA A 551 17.82 14.19 -15.67
N TYR A 552 18.02 13.12 -14.93
CA TYR A 552 19.24 12.34 -14.88
C TYR A 552 18.98 10.98 -15.51
N ARG A 553 19.86 10.57 -16.41
CA ARG A 553 19.85 9.22 -17.01
C ARG A 553 21.24 8.65 -17.05
N ALA A 554 21.36 7.37 -16.83
CA ALA A 554 22.59 6.65 -16.99
C ALA A 554 22.37 5.43 -17.88
N TYR A 555 23.38 5.13 -18.69
CA TYR A 555 23.40 3.98 -19.58
C TYR A 555 24.70 3.23 -19.38
N ILE A 556 24.68 1.90 -19.53
CA ILE A 556 25.87 1.06 -19.49
C ILE A 556 25.86 0.13 -20.69
N ARG A 557 27.07 -0.21 -21.18
CA ARG A 557 27.29 -1.31 -22.11
C ARG A 557 28.66 -1.93 -21.89
N THR A 558 28.84 -3.11 -22.42
CA THR A 558 30.09 -3.86 -22.31
C THR A 558 30.67 -4.17 -23.67
N TYR A 559 32.00 -4.18 -23.75
CA TYR A 559 32.75 -4.71 -24.88
C TYR A 559 33.23 -6.12 -24.55
N TYR A 560 32.92 -7.06 -25.39
CA TYR A 560 33.35 -8.45 -25.22
C TYR A 560 33.72 -9.09 -26.55
N GLN A 561 34.85 -9.77 -26.58
CA GLN A 561 35.47 -10.47 -27.73
C GLN A 561 35.77 -9.56 -28.94
N SER A 562 34.86 -8.99 -29.64
CA SER A 562 35.12 -8.16 -30.82
C SER A 562 34.06 -7.06 -31.07
N GLY A 563 33.20 -6.79 -30.10
CA GLY A 563 32.15 -5.79 -30.31
C GLY A 563 31.55 -5.24 -29.01
N TRP A 564 30.94 -4.06 -29.14
CA TRP A 564 30.12 -3.48 -28.11
C TRP A 564 28.70 -4.08 -28.14
N GLY A 565 28.18 -4.38 -26.93
CA GLY A 565 26.80 -4.72 -26.76
C GLY A 565 25.91 -3.48 -26.83
N GLU A 566 24.60 -3.70 -26.81
CA GLU A 566 23.58 -2.67 -26.75
C GLU A 566 23.72 -1.85 -25.45
N TRP A 567 23.26 -0.57 -25.51
CA TRP A 567 23.16 0.27 -24.33
C TRP A 567 21.97 -0.11 -23.48
N PHE A 568 22.19 -0.39 -22.20
CA PHE A 568 21.16 -0.66 -21.21
C PHE A 568 20.97 0.56 -20.31
N PRO A 569 19.73 1.10 -20.19
CA PRO A 569 19.44 2.12 -19.19
C PRO A 569 19.57 1.52 -17.78
N VAL A 570 20.13 2.29 -16.86
CA VAL A 570 20.38 1.87 -15.47
C VAL A 570 19.09 1.95 -14.63
N GLU A 571 18.03 2.59 -15.13
CA GLU A 571 16.76 2.77 -14.45
C GLU A 571 15.72 1.71 -14.85
N GLY A 572 14.94 1.22 -13.85
CA GLY A 572 14.15 -0.02 -13.93
C GLY A 572 12.92 -0.03 -14.85
N PHE A 573 12.19 1.08 -15.05
CA PHE A 573 10.98 1.12 -15.86
C PHE A 573 11.09 2.15 -16.98
N THR A 574 10.71 1.75 -18.20
CA THR A 574 10.75 2.65 -19.37
C THR A 574 9.41 3.36 -19.59
N THR A 575 8.30 2.72 -19.25
CA THR A 575 6.97 3.29 -19.42
C THR A 575 6.00 2.79 -18.36
N TYR A 576 5.12 3.69 -17.92
CA TYR A 576 3.93 3.40 -17.14
C TYR A 576 2.76 4.20 -17.71
N SER A 577 1.67 3.56 -18.00
CA SER A 577 0.47 4.22 -18.51
C SER A 577 -0.79 3.56 -17.95
N THR A 578 -1.76 4.39 -17.55
CA THR A 578 -3.08 3.93 -17.13
C THR A 578 -4.16 4.77 -17.79
N THR A 579 -5.26 4.14 -18.18
CA THR A 579 -6.45 4.83 -18.67
C THR A 579 -7.68 4.11 -18.09
N GLY A 580 -8.32 4.74 -17.10
CA GLY A 580 -9.46 4.14 -16.41
C GLY A 580 -9.08 2.83 -15.69
N TYR A 581 -9.67 1.71 -16.14
CA TYR A 581 -9.40 0.37 -15.58
C TYR A 581 -8.32 -0.40 -16.34
N SER A 582 -7.70 0.20 -17.36
CA SER A 582 -6.65 -0.42 -18.17
C SER A 582 -5.33 0.26 -17.94
N GLY A 583 -4.24 -0.49 -18.07
CA GLY A 583 -2.92 0.07 -17.95
C GLY A 583 -1.84 -0.89 -18.40
N GLN A 584 -0.62 -0.35 -18.39
CA GLN A 584 0.58 -1.12 -18.69
C GLN A 584 1.77 -0.61 -17.89
N ILE A 585 2.71 -1.49 -17.68
CA ILE A 585 4.02 -1.18 -17.14
C ILE A 585 5.07 -1.98 -17.94
N ARG A 586 6.12 -1.31 -18.37
CA ARG A 586 7.21 -1.93 -19.12
C ARG A 586 8.53 -1.68 -18.44
N HIS A 587 9.29 -2.73 -18.27
CA HIS A 587 10.64 -2.69 -17.74
C HIS A 587 11.67 -2.56 -18.88
N ALA A 588 12.81 -1.96 -18.58
CA ALA A 588 13.87 -1.73 -19.55
C ALA A 588 14.42 -3.02 -20.19
N ASN A 589 14.31 -4.17 -19.52
CA ASN A 589 14.69 -5.47 -20.06
C ASN A 589 13.65 -6.09 -21.01
N GLY A 590 12.58 -5.35 -21.34
CA GLY A 590 11.51 -5.82 -22.19
C GLY A 590 10.39 -6.58 -21.46
N PHE A 591 10.49 -6.78 -20.15
CA PHE A 591 9.38 -7.35 -19.38
C PHE A 591 8.21 -6.35 -19.33
N MET A 592 7.02 -6.82 -19.63
CA MET A 592 5.82 -5.97 -19.70
C MET A 592 4.64 -6.65 -19.04
N ILE A 593 3.87 -5.87 -18.30
CA ILE A 593 2.59 -6.25 -17.73
C ILE A 593 1.54 -5.31 -18.29
N GLN A 594 0.43 -5.85 -18.72
CA GLN A 594 -0.73 -5.10 -19.13
C GLN A 594 -1.98 -5.65 -18.44
N TRP A 595 -2.94 -4.81 -18.18
CA TRP A 595 -4.20 -5.18 -17.53
C TRP A 595 -5.35 -4.36 -18.07
N GLY A 596 -6.54 -4.88 -17.86
CA GLY A 596 -7.75 -4.18 -18.25
C GLY A 596 -9.01 -4.86 -17.74
N ARG A 597 -10.13 -4.30 -18.18
CA ARG A 597 -11.45 -4.79 -17.78
C ARG A 597 -12.41 -4.71 -18.96
N VAL A 598 -13.24 -5.71 -19.12
CA VAL A 598 -14.27 -5.78 -20.15
C VAL A 598 -15.59 -6.26 -19.53
N SER A 599 -16.71 -5.70 -20.00
CA SER A 599 -18.04 -6.16 -19.61
C SER A 599 -18.57 -7.11 -20.66
N ILE A 600 -18.98 -8.31 -20.27
CA ILE A 600 -19.44 -9.36 -21.16
C ILE A 600 -20.84 -9.80 -20.73
N ALA A 601 -21.80 -9.73 -21.64
CA ALA A 601 -23.12 -10.33 -21.47
C ALA A 601 -23.26 -11.53 -22.43
N SER A 602 -23.75 -12.63 -21.93
CA SER A 602 -24.08 -13.78 -22.80
C SER A 602 -25.32 -13.48 -23.64
N ASP A 603 -25.31 -13.92 -24.86
CA ASP A 603 -26.44 -13.72 -25.80
C ASP A 603 -27.66 -14.55 -25.38
N ALA A 604 -27.43 -15.69 -24.73
CA ALA A 604 -28.46 -16.53 -24.11
C ALA A 604 -27.90 -17.19 -22.84
N ALA A 605 -28.78 -17.62 -21.94
CA ALA A 605 -28.41 -18.37 -20.76
C ALA A 605 -27.69 -19.69 -21.12
N ASN A 606 -26.66 -20.01 -20.34
CA ASN A 606 -25.82 -21.21 -20.53
C ASN A 606 -25.10 -21.28 -21.89
N THR A 607 -24.99 -20.17 -22.60
CA THR A 607 -24.30 -20.08 -23.88
C THR A 607 -22.95 -19.37 -23.68
N THR A 608 -21.90 -19.95 -24.24
CA THR A 608 -20.57 -19.35 -24.17
C THR A 608 -20.46 -18.18 -25.14
N LYS A 609 -20.20 -17.01 -24.64
CA LYS A 609 -19.82 -15.82 -25.43
C LYS A 609 -18.29 -15.73 -25.49
N THR A 610 -17.83 -15.51 -26.69
CA THR A 610 -16.41 -15.31 -26.97
C THR A 610 -16.14 -13.82 -27.19
N VAL A 611 -15.20 -13.25 -26.51
CA VAL A 611 -14.80 -11.84 -26.67
C VAL A 611 -13.28 -11.76 -26.83
N VAL A 612 -12.86 -11.08 -27.89
CA VAL A 612 -11.45 -10.80 -28.15
C VAL A 612 -11.06 -9.54 -27.39
N VAL A 613 -10.00 -9.63 -26.62
CA VAL A 613 -9.36 -8.51 -25.95
C VAL A 613 -8.05 -8.21 -26.67
N ASN A 614 -7.94 -7.02 -27.23
CA ASN A 614 -6.69 -6.52 -27.80
C ASN A 614 -5.86 -5.86 -26.70
N TYR A 615 -4.56 -6.13 -26.69
CA TYR A 615 -3.66 -5.47 -25.77
C TYR A 615 -3.47 -4.00 -26.15
N PRO A 616 -3.37 -3.08 -25.19
CA PRO A 616 -3.02 -1.68 -25.48
C PRO A 616 -1.74 -1.51 -26.29
N VAL A 617 -0.77 -2.40 -26.08
CA VAL A 617 0.48 -2.47 -26.85
C VAL A 617 0.77 -3.94 -27.17
N PRO A 618 1.12 -4.30 -28.39
CA PRO A 618 1.49 -5.68 -28.72
C PRO A 618 2.70 -6.18 -27.93
N PHE A 619 2.69 -7.44 -27.58
CA PHE A 619 3.84 -8.16 -27.05
C PHE A 619 4.74 -8.67 -28.19
N THR A 620 6.00 -8.94 -27.92
CA THR A 620 6.91 -9.56 -28.92
C THR A 620 6.71 -11.07 -29.00
N HIS A 621 6.18 -11.69 -27.96
CA HIS A 621 5.81 -13.10 -27.89
C HIS A 621 4.48 -13.21 -27.17
N ALA A 622 3.69 -14.24 -27.47
CA ALA A 622 2.42 -14.44 -26.80
C ALA A 622 2.59 -14.46 -25.26
N PRO A 623 1.92 -13.55 -24.53
CA PRO A 623 2.08 -13.45 -23.09
C PRO A 623 1.28 -14.52 -22.34
N ILE A 624 1.58 -14.70 -21.06
CA ILE A 624 0.71 -15.43 -20.14
C ILE A 624 -0.46 -14.53 -19.77
N THR A 625 -1.68 -14.97 -19.97
CA THR A 625 -2.90 -14.22 -19.71
C THR A 625 -3.74 -14.89 -18.64
N HIS A 626 -4.39 -14.07 -17.85
CA HIS A 626 -5.37 -14.51 -16.88
C HIS A 626 -6.60 -13.60 -16.94
N ALA A 627 -7.79 -14.20 -16.86
CA ALA A 627 -9.06 -13.49 -16.85
C ALA A 627 -9.90 -13.95 -15.66
N HIS A 628 -10.49 -13.00 -14.94
CA HIS A 628 -11.24 -13.25 -13.72
C HIS A 628 -12.57 -12.49 -13.72
N PRO A 629 -13.71 -13.13 -13.44
CA PRO A 629 -15.00 -12.46 -13.38
C PRO A 629 -15.20 -11.72 -12.06
N HIS A 630 -15.80 -10.54 -12.12
CA HIS A 630 -16.32 -9.83 -10.96
C HIS A 630 -17.78 -10.22 -10.75
N THR A 631 -18.06 -11.08 -9.82
CA THR A 631 -19.41 -11.57 -9.56
C THR A 631 -19.61 -11.88 -8.09
N SER A 632 -20.81 -11.58 -7.59
CA SER A 632 -21.28 -12.03 -6.27
C SER A 632 -21.90 -13.45 -6.32
N ALA A 633 -22.02 -14.03 -7.53
CA ALA A 633 -22.60 -15.34 -7.75
C ALA A 633 -21.63 -16.22 -8.58
N PRO A 634 -20.53 -16.69 -7.99
CA PRO A 634 -19.47 -17.40 -8.71
C PRO A 634 -19.92 -18.73 -9.30
N THR A 635 -20.97 -19.34 -8.77
CA THR A 635 -21.52 -20.61 -9.27
C THR A 635 -22.31 -20.48 -10.56
N VAL A 636 -22.67 -19.25 -10.96
CA VAL A 636 -23.49 -18.98 -12.15
C VAL A 636 -22.71 -18.39 -13.32
N VAL A 637 -21.41 -18.17 -13.14
CA VAL A 637 -20.54 -17.63 -14.18
C VAL A 637 -19.21 -18.39 -14.25
N GLN A 638 -18.82 -18.73 -15.45
CA GLN A 638 -17.51 -19.31 -15.77
C GLN A 638 -16.79 -18.41 -16.74
N VAL A 639 -15.54 -18.16 -16.49
CA VAL A 639 -14.65 -17.36 -17.35
C VAL A 639 -13.34 -18.10 -17.52
N SER A 640 -12.85 -18.16 -18.74
CA SER A 640 -11.51 -18.64 -19.02
C SER A 640 -10.83 -17.76 -20.08
N ALA A 641 -9.53 -17.61 -19.95
CA ALA A 641 -8.68 -17.05 -20.98
C ALA A 641 -8.37 -18.15 -22.01
N GLY A 642 -8.58 -17.86 -23.26
CA GLY A 642 -8.19 -18.71 -24.36
C GLY A 642 -6.75 -18.47 -24.80
N THR A 643 -6.41 -18.95 -25.99
CA THR A 643 -5.05 -18.81 -26.53
C THR A 643 -4.68 -17.34 -26.70
N SER A 644 -3.52 -16.99 -26.18
CA SER A 644 -2.90 -15.66 -26.32
C SER A 644 -2.14 -15.57 -27.63
N SER A 645 -2.20 -14.43 -28.28
CA SER A 645 -1.33 -14.00 -29.37
C SER A 645 -0.49 -12.80 -28.92
N VAL A 646 0.33 -12.25 -29.78
CA VAL A 646 1.08 -11.01 -29.49
C VAL A 646 0.17 -9.79 -29.37
N ASP A 647 -0.96 -9.76 -30.06
CA ASP A 647 -1.85 -8.60 -30.15
C ASP A 647 -3.05 -8.67 -29.18
N GLY A 648 -3.36 -9.85 -28.67
CA GLY A 648 -4.53 -10.04 -27.82
C GLY A 648 -4.80 -11.49 -27.45
N PHE A 649 -5.89 -11.71 -26.78
CA PHE A 649 -6.38 -13.04 -26.39
C PHE A 649 -7.90 -13.09 -26.36
N THR A 650 -8.43 -14.27 -26.29
CA THR A 650 -9.87 -14.49 -26.27
C THR A 650 -10.34 -14.80 -24.86
N ILE A 651 -11.44 -14.21 -24.44
CA ILE A 651 -12.14 -14.59 -23.21
C ILE A 651 -13.37 -15.42 -23.60
N TYR A 652 -13.50 -16.58 -23.01
CA TYR A 652 -14.70 -17.39 -23.02
C TYR A 652 -15.49 -17.12 -21.76
N HIS A 653 -16.72 -16.69 -21.91
CA HIS A 653 -17.61 -16.36 -20.81
C HIS A 653 -18.94 -17.12 -20.97
N THR A 654 -19.29 -17.89 -19.96
CA THR A 654 -20.55 -18.59 -19.87
C THR A 654 -21.27 -18.22 -18.60
N ARG A 655 -22.55 -17.95 -18.68
CA ARG A 655 -23.36 -17.60 -17.52
C ARG A 655 -24.71 -18.29 -17.60
N THR A 656 -25.31 -18.66 -16.46
CA THR A 656 -26.63 -19.28 -16.41
C THR A 656 -27.79 -18.32 -16.72
N ASN A 657 -27.48 -17.03 -16.93
CA ASN A 657 -28.40 -15.98 -17.38
C ASN A 657 -27.67 -15.00 -18.31
N THR A 658 -28.37 -14.01 -18.83
CA THR A 658 -27.84 -13.01 -19.77
C THR A 658 -27.27 -11.75 -19.10
N THR A 659 -27.19 -11.70 -17.75
CA THR A 659 -26.65 -10.56 -17.01
C THR A 659 -25.18 -10.35 -17.36
N ALA A 660 -24.80 -9.10 -17.64
CA ALA A 660 -23.41 -8.77 -17.91
C ALA A 660 -22.50 -9.02 -16.68
N THR A 661 -21.34 -9.54 -16.96
CA THR A 661 -20.28 -9.75 -15.98
C THR A 661 -19.08 -8.88 -16.37
N TRP A 662 -18.55 -8.12 -15.42
CA TRP A 662 -17.25 -7.50 -15.59
C TRP A 662 -16.15 -8.55 -15.44
N VAL A 663 -15.25 -8.59 -16.40
CA VAL A 663 -14.09 -9.48 -16.38
C VAL A 663 -12.84 -8.63 -16.38
N SER A 664 -12.02 -8.76 -15.35
CA SER A 664 -10.67 -8.19 -15.34
C SER A 664 -9.69 -9.18 -15.92
N TRP A 665 -8.68 -8.67 -16.56
CA TRP A 665 -7.62 -9.48 -17.15
C TRP A 665 -6.24 -8.85 -16.88
N ILE A 666 -5.26 -9.70 -16.89
CA ILE A 666 -3.85 -9.35 -16.83
C ILE A 666 -3.08 -10.18 -17.83
N ALA A 667 -2.11 -9.57 -18.48
CA ALA A 667 -1.20 -10.21 -19.42
C ALA A 667 0.25 -9.88 -19.03
N VAL A 668 1.10 -10.88 -18.99
CA VAL A 668 2.49 -10.77 -18.56
C VAL A 668 3.38 -11.43 -19.60
N GLY A 669 4.34 -10.69 -20.12
CA GLY A 669 5.20 -11.19 -21.17
C GLY A 669 6.36 -10.27 -21.52
N ARG A 670 6.87 -10.41 -22.74
CA ARG A 670 7.89 -9.53 -23.32
C ARG A 670 7.23 -8.60 -24.33
N GLY A 671 7.50 -7.28 -24.17
CA GLY A 671 6.97 -6.25 -25.04
C GLY A 671 8.02 -5.56 -25.88
#